data_846caea6b5f7a07c9a69bf23d5a1261a
#
_entry.id   846caea6b5f7a07c9a69bf23d5a1261a
#
_cell.length_a   1.000
_cell.length_b   1.000
_cell.length_c   1.000
_cell.angle_alpha   90.00
_cell.angle_beta   90.00
_cell.angle_gamma   90.00
#
_symmetry.space_group_name_H-M   'P 1'
#
loop_
_entity.id
_entity.type
_entity.pdbx_description
1 polymer ?
#
loop_
_entity_poly.entity_id
_entity_poly.type
_entity_poly.pdbx_seq_one_letter_code
_entity_poly.pdbx_strand_id
1 'polypeptide(L)'
;MSDVKRIYVEKRTAYATEANEIKHNLIEQLGLEIDTLRIINRYDVQGVSDGILKQGINTILAEPMVDDVYQEEFPTNNQEVVFAIEFLPGQYDQRADSCEQCFAILTGNSSAKVKCARVFAITFKGDKDEILTKIQSFLINPVDQRLAILEKPADLNDVAPEIKPVPTINGFNELDKTGLEKFLTDNGMAMNYEDLKVTQDYFKNEEKRDPTEAELKVLDTYWSDHCRHTTFATVITDLDIENGAFKEILEKDIEDYKTSRHLVYGIDTKRPLTLMDLATISMKELRKTGYLDDLEVSEEINACSVEITVHTTDGDEQWLLMFKNETHNHPTEIEPFGGAATCLGGAIRDPLSGRAYVYQSMRITGAGDPRKSLAETMAGKLPQRKLCQESAHGFSSYGNQIGLTTGYVHEIYDDGYVAKRMELGAVVAAAPKEQVKRLEPLKDHIVLLIGGRTGRDGIGGATGSSKSHDVKSIETAGAEVQKGNPVEERKIQRLFRNKEVSEKVVRCNDFGAGGVCVAVGELAPGLVIDLDAVLKKYEGLTGTELAISESQERMAIVIDEKDADFIKAECAKENLEVVQVAVVTDQNRLVMKHMGEDIVNISRDFLDAAGAKRYQNVKITLPDFEKTPFDKQSQTSFVETVKETLSKLSVASQKGLIERFDSSIGNGTVLSPFGGIKYHTETEGMAALIPVLGKETTTASVMTYGYNPLISKWSPYHGAMYAIVESVAKIVAMGGNYHTIRFSFQEYFEKLLDNPITWGKPTAALLGAYRVQSALKLASIGGKDSMSGSFEDLHVPPTLVSFAITSGDVNDIMTPEIKETGHVLAEIIINKDQYHIFDFNHLQKQYDAIMELMKDKKI
;
A
#
# COMPACT_ATOMS: atom_id res chain seq x y z
N MET A 1 -29.44 -22.88 -24.00
CA MET A 1 -28.64 -22.32 -22.84
C MET A 1 -28.16 -23.56 -22.08
N SER A 2 -26.89 -23.65 -21.73
CA SER A 2 -26.39 -24.75 -20.90
C SER A 2 -26.94 -24.55 -19.47
N ASP A 3 -27.35 -25.65 -18.85
CA ASP A 3 -27.87 -25.68 -17.49
C ASP A 3 -26.77 -25.29 -16.50
N VAL A 4 -27.12 -24.55 -15.44
CA VAL A 4 -26.17 -24.25 -14.35
C VAL A 4 -25.84 -25.54 -13.59
N LYS A 5 -24.56 -25.82 -13.41
CA LYS A 5 -24.07 -26.98 -12.65
C LYS A 5 -23.49 -26.50 -11.34
N ARG A 6 -23.92 -27.06 -10.24
CA ARG A 6 -23.45 -26.69 -8.90
C ARG A 6 -22.45 -27.72 -8.39
N ILE A 7 -21.27 -27.23 -7.99
CA ILE A 7 -20.19 -28.03 -7.39
C ILE A 7 -19.88 -27.50 -6.01
N TYR A 8 -19.74 -28.39 -5.05
CA TYR A 8 -19.31 -28.12 -3.71
C TYR A 8 -17.98 -28.79 -3.45
N VAL A 9 -17.04 -28.03 -2.88
CA VAL A 9 -15.68 -28.49 -2.55
C VAL A 9 -15.39 -28.23 -1.08
N GLU A 10 -15.09 -29.27 -0.35
CA GLU A 10 -14.84 -29.23 1.09
C GLU A 10 -13.46 -29.78 1.41
N LYS A 11 -12.67 -29.07 2.23
CA LYS A 11 -11.42 -29.63 2.74
C LYS A 11 -11.69 -30.81 3.67
N ARG A 12 -11.02 -31.94 3.47
CA ARG A 12 -11.08 -33.08 4.40
C ARG A 12 -10.67 -32.65 5.79
N THR A 13 -11.21 -33.22 6.83
CA THR A 13 -11.08 -32.82 8.23
C THR A 13 -9.62 -32.54 8.65
N ALA A 14 -8.66 -33.36 8.19
CA ALA A 14 -7.25 -33.19 8.51
C ALA A 14 -6.64 -31.89 7.92
N TYR A 15 -7.27 -31.30 6.91
CA TYR A 15 -6.80 -30.10 6.19
C TYR A 15 -7.75 -28.90 6.34
N ALA A 16 -8.78 -29.02 7.17
CA ALA A 16 -9.81 -27.98 7.39
C ALA A 16 -9.32 -26.88 8.37
N THR A 17 -8.14 -26.32 8.14
CA THR A 17 -7.49 -25.35 9.04
C THR A 17 -8.33 -24.08 9.19
N GLU A 18 -8.86 -23.53 8.09
CA GLU A 18 -9.72 -22.35 8.10
C GLU A 18 -11.00 -22.57 8.93
N ALA A 19 -11.67 -23.71 8.75
CA ALA A 19 -12.87 -24.06 9.52
C ALA A 19 -12.57 -24.16 11.03
N ASN A 20 -11.42 -24.73 11.38
CA ASN A 20 -10.99 -24.86 12.77
C ASN A 20 -10.63 -23.48 13.38
N GLU A 21 -9.99 -22.61 12.63
CA GLU A 21 -9.66 -21.25 13.07
C GLU A 21 -10.93 -20.41 13.30
N ILE A 22 -11.88 -20.44 12.37
CA ILE A 22 -13.17 -19.74 12.52
C ILE A 22 -13.94 -20.30 13.70
N LYS A 23 -14.03 -21.63 13.86
CA LYS A 23 -14.65 -22.26 15.01
C LYS A 23 -14.04 -21.75 16.32
N HIS A 24 -12.72 -21.72 16.42
CA HIS A 24 -11.99 -21.24 17.58
C HIS A 24 -12.31 -19.76 17.89
N ASN A 25 -12.34 -18.92 16.88
CA ASN A 25 -12.69 -17.51 16.99
C ASN A 25 -14.13 -17.31 17.49
N LEU A 26 -15.09 -18.07 16.98
CA LEU A 26 -16.49 -18.00 17.45
C LEU A 26 -16.63 -18.42 18.92
N ILE A 27 -15.89 -19.43 19.37
CA ILE A 27 -15.87 -19.87 20.74
C ILE A 27 -15.23 -18.81 21.65
N GLU A 28 -14.03 -18.34 21.30
CA GLU A 28 -13.29 -17.41 22.18
C GLU A 28 -13.87 -16.00 22.20
N GLN A 29 -14.31 -15.48 21.04
CA GLN A 29 -14.74 -14.09 20.96
C GLN A 29 -16.23 -13.90 21.27
N LEU A 30 -17.07 -14.84 20.85
CA LEU A 30 -18.52 -14.77 21.08
C LEU A 30 -18.99 -15.57 22.28
N GLY A 31 -18.11 -16.38 22.90
CA GLY A 31 -18.48 -17.26 24.01
C GLY A 31 -19.49 -18.34 23.62
N LEU A 32 -19.53 -18.76 22.37
CA LEU A 32 -20.49 -19.72 21.85
C LEU A 32 -20.04 -21.16 22.06
N GLU A 33 -20.97 -22.06 22.30
CA GLU A 33 -20.70 -23.51 22.33
C GLU A 33 -20.89 -24.08 20.91
N ILE A 34 -19.80 -24.14 20.12
CA ILE A 34 -19.80 -24.68 18.75
C ILE A 34 -19.30 -26.13 18.77
N ASP A 35 -20.13 -27.10 18.41
CA ASP A 35 -19.73 -28.50 18.31
C ASP A 35 -18.95 -28.80 17.03
N THR A 36 -19.50 -28.43 15.86
CA THR A 36 -18.84 -28.58 14.54
C THR A 36 -18.99 -27.33 13.70
N LEU A 37 -17.98 -27.04 12.87
CA LEU A 37 -18.03 -26.03 11.83
C LEU A 37 -17.36 -26.58 10.57
N ARG A 38 -18.07 -26.54 9.44
CA ARG A 38 -17.59 -26.94 8.12
C ARG A 38 -17.68 -25.75 7.19
N ILE A 39 -16.72 -25.63 6.30
CA ILE A 39 -16.70 -24.61 5.22
C ILE A 39 -16.65 -25.36 3.90
N ILE A 40 -17.63 -25.11 3.04
CA ILE A 40 -17.76 -25.73 1.75
C ILE A 40 -17.77 -24.62 0.68
N ASN A 41 -16.82 -24.66 -0.24
CA ASN A 41 -16.80 -23.72 -1.35
C ASN A 41 -17.82 -24.17 -2.41
N ARG A 42 -18.79 -23.31 -2.71
CA ARG A 42 -19.80 -23.51 -3.75
C ARG A 42 -19.37 -22.82 -5.02
N TYR A 43 -19.43 -23.56 -6.12
CA TYR A 43 -19.23 -23.09 -7.48
C TYR A 43 -20.47 -23.37 -8.31
N ASP A 44 -21.13 -22.33 -8.81
CA ASP A 44 -22.17 -22.41 -9.83
C ASP A 44 -21.51 -22.13 -11.17
N VAL A 45 -21.52 -23.09 -12.07
CA VAL A 45 -20.79 -23.08 -13.36
C VAL A 45 -21.76 -23.22 -14.52
N GLN A 46 -21.65 -22.34 -15.51
CA GLN A 46 -22.46 -22.37 -16.74
C GLN A 46 -21.56 -22.18 -17.96
N GLY A 47 -21.99 -22.63 -19.12
CA GLY A 47 -21.29 -22.43 -20.41
C GLY A 47 -20.21 -23.47 -20.71
N VAL A 48 -20.06 -24.51 -19.89
CA VAL A 48 -19.12 -25.61 -20.13
C VAL A 48 -19.84 -26.93 -20.34
N SER A 49 -19.30 -27.84 -21.16
CA SER A 49 -19.85 -29.19 -21.35
C SER A 49 -19.56 -30.10 -20.14
N ASP A 50 -20.38 -31.15 -19.94
CA ASP A 50 -20.18 -32.10 -18.84
C ASP A 50 -18.78 -32.75 -18.84
N GLY A 51 -18.20 -33.01 -20.04
CA GLY A 51 -16.85 -33.53 -20.16
C GLY A 51 -15.76 -32.58 -19.67
N ILE A 52 -15.87 -31.31 -20.04
CA ILE A 52 -14.99 -30.23 -19.58
C ILE A 52 -15.16 -30.00 -18.09
N LEU A 53 -16.39 -29.93 -17.58
CA LEU A 53 -16.64 -29.78 -16.15
C LEU A 53 -16.02 -30.92 -15.35
N LYS A 54 -16.18 -32.19 -15.80
CA LYS A 54 -15.55 -33.34 -15.14
C LYS A 54 -14.03 -33.24 -15.06
N GLN A 55 -13.39 -32.74 -16.12
CA GLN A 55 -11.95 -32.48 -16.12
C GLN A 55 -11.64 -31.31 -15.16
N GLY A 56 -12.37 -30.19 -15.26
CA GLY A 56 -12.17 -28.98 -14.45
C GLY A 56 -12.36 -29.20 -12.95
N ILE A 57 -13.25 -30.13 -12.55
CA ILE A 57 -13.41 -30.46 -11.13
C ILE A 57 -12.06 -30.84 -10.49
N ASN A 58 -11.27 -31.67 -11.14
CA ASN A 58 -10.01 -32.19 -10.60
C ASN A 58 -8.77 -31.33 -10.93
N THR A 59 -8.90 -30.34 -11.82
CA THR A 59 -7.76 -29.52 -12.27
C THR A 59 -7.92 -28.05 -11.97
N ILE A 60 -9.15 -27.59 -11.67
CA ILE A 60 -9.47 -26.17 -11.44
C ILE A 60 -10.15 -25.98 -10.08
N LEU A 61 -11.20 -26.75 -9.77
CA LEU A 61 -12.07 -26.48 -8.64
C LEU A 61 -11.61 -27.15 -7.34
N ALA A 62 -10.93 -28.28 -7.41
CA ALA A 62 -10.56 -29.09 -6.25
C ALA A 62 -9.17 -29.72 -6.39
N GLU A 63 -8.54 -29.97 -5.26
CA GLU A 63 -7.33 -30.77 -5.11
C GLU A 63 -7.69 -32.20 -4.65
N PRO A 64 -7.68 -33.22 -5.49
CA PRO A 64 -8.18 -34.55 -5.18
C PRO A 64 -7.54 -35.21 -3.94
N MET A 65 -6.35 -34.77 -3.55
CA MET A 65 -5.62 -35.32 -2.39
C MET A 65 -6.17 -34.85 -1.04
N VAL A 66 -6.75 -33.63 -0.99
CA VAL A 66 -7.13 -32.95 0.25
C VAL A 66 -8.58 -32.48 0.29
N ASP A 67 -9.29 -32.55 -0.85
CA ASP A 67 -10.67 -32.13 -0.98
C ASP A 67 -11.64 -33.32 -1.19
N ASP A 68 -12.85 -33.16 -0.68
CA ASP A 68 -14.03 -33.94 -1.05
C ASP A 68 -14.94 -33.06 -1.92
N VAL A 69 -15.45 -33.66 -3.00
CA VAL A 69 -16.27 -32.94 -4.00
C VAL A 69 -17.66 -33.54 -4.07
N TYR A 70 -18.66 -32.67 -4.09
CA TYR A 70 -20.06 -33.03 -4.22
C TYR A 70 -20.69 -32.29 -5.40
N GLN A 71 -21.63 -32.93 -6.08
CA GLN A 71 -22.35 -32.33 -7.20
C GLN A 71 -23.82 -32.15 -6.83
N GLU A 72 -24.35 -30.95 -7.10
CA GLU A 72 -25.72 -30.51 -6.86
C GLU A 72 -26.10 -30.44 -5.37
N GLU A 73 -25.75 -31.42 -4.56
CA GLU A 73 -26.03 -31.46 -3.11
C GLU A 73 -24.79 -31.96 -2.35
N PHE A 74 -24.62 -31.55 -1.10
CA PHE A 74 -23.60 -32.07 -0.20
C PHE A 74 -24.22 -32.65 1.05
N PRO A 75 -23.60 -33.64 1.72
CA PRO A 75 -24.18 -34.29 2.88
C PRO A 75 -24.29 -33.35 4.07
N THR A 76 -25.49 -33.24 4.64
CA THR A 76 -25.80 -32.50 5.85
C THR A 76 -26.46 -33.43 6.87
N ASN A 77 -26.35 -33.08 8.16
CA ASN A 77 -27.13 -33.78 9.20
C ASN A 77 -28.24 -32.82 9.72
N ASN A 78 -29.24 -33.37 10.36
CA ASN A 78 -30.42 -32.61 10.85
C ASN A 78 -30.13 -31.61 11.96
N GLN A 79 -28.91 -31.63 12.50
CA GLN A 79 -28.48 -30.70 13.55
C GLN A 79 -27.69 -29.51 13.00
N GLU A 80 -27.22 -29.59 11.77
CA GLU A 80 -26.49 -28.50 11.11
C GLU A 80 -27.43 -27.38 10.69
N VAL A 81 -27.03 -26.17 11.02
CA VAL A 81 -27.61 -24.95 10.46
C VAL A 81 -26.72 -24.55 9.27
N VAL A 82 -27.33 -24.42 8.10
CA VAL A 82 -26.63 -24.11 6.85
C VAL A 82 -26.99 -22.73 6.37
N PHE A 83 -25.98 -21.93 6.07
CA PHE A 83 -26.11 -20.64 5.36
C PHE A 83 -24.92 -20.45 4.44
N ALA A 84 -24.99 -19.51 3.50
CA ALA A 84 -23.92 -19.21 2.60
C ALA A 84 -23.65 -17.71 2.56
N ILE A 85 -22.41 -17.33 2.28
CA ILE A 85 -21.95 -15.94 2.13
C ILE A 85 -21.40 -15.80 0.72
N GLU A 86 -21.82 -14.74 0.03
CA GLU A 86 -21.32 -14.35 -1.30
C GLU A 86 -20.97 -12.86 -1.32
N PHE A 87 -20.17 -12.44 -2.29
CA PHE A 87 -19.91 -11.04 -2.53
C PHE A 87 -21.17 -10.31 -3.05
N LEU A 88 -21.28 -9.02 -2.71
CA LEU A 88 -22.33 -8.15 -3.24
C LEU A 88 -22.23 -8.05 -4.77
N PRO A 89 -23.36 -7.89 -5.50
CA PRO A 89 -23.31 -7.61 -6.91
C PRO A 89 -22.43 -6.39 -7.22
N GLY A 90 -21.53 -6.56 -8.18
CA GLY A 90 -20.59 -5.51 -8.55
C GLY A 90 -19.27 -5.52 -7.75
N GLN A 91 -19.16 -6.35 -6.74
CA GLN A 91 -17.86 -6.63 -6.09
C GLN A 91 -17.09 -7.69 -6.87
N TYR A 92 -15.76 -7.59 -6.86
CA TYR A 92 -14.90 -8.54 -7.54
C TYR A 92 -14.75 -9.82 -6.72
N ASP A 93 -15.11 -10.96 -7.35
CA ASP A 93 -14.90 -12.30 -6.81
C ASP A 93 -13.70 -12.95 -7.50
N GLN A 94 -12.52 -12.84 -6.86
CA GLN A 94 -11.26 -13.40 -7.39
C GLN A 94 -11.36 -14.91 -7.68
N ARG A 95 -12.09 -15.67 -6.85
CA ARG A 95 -12.23 -17.11 -7.03
C ARG A 95 -13.05 -17.44 -8.27
N ALA A 96 -14.15 -16.73 -8.48
CA ALA A 96 -14.98 -16.90 -9.66
C ALA A 96 -14.22 -16.51 -10.93
N ASP A 97 -13.56 -15.36 -10.94
CA ASP A 97 -12.77 -14.86 -12.06
C ASP A 97 -11.61 -15.83 -12.42
N SER A 98 -10.87 -16.31 -11.43
CA SER A 98 -9.78 -17.28 -11.63
C SER A 98 -10.31 -18.61 -12.23
N CYS A 99 -11.48 -19.07 -11.77
CA CYS A 99 -12.12 -20.25 -12.35
C CYS A 99 -12.52 -20.04 -13.81
N GLU A 100 -13.11 -18.90 -14.15
CA GLU A 100 -13.47 -18.55 -15.54
C GLU A 100 -12.24 -18.54 -16.44
N GLN A 101 -11.14 -17.92 -16.00
CA GLN A 101 -9.86 -17.87 -16.72
C GLN A 101 -9.28 -19.28 -16.91
N CYS A 102 -9.28 -20.11 -15.87
CA CYS A 102 -8.80 -21.50 -15.97
C CYS A 102 -9.65 -22.34 -16.95
N PHE A 103 -10.98 -22.18 -16.93
CA PHE A 103 -11.85 -22.81 -17.92
C PHE A 103 -11.59 -22.29 -19.34
N ALA A 104 -11.33 -20.99 -19.50
CA ALA A 104 -10.97 -20.42 -20.81
C ALA A 104 -9.66 -21.00 -21.36
N ILE A 105 -8.64 -21.16 -20.51
CA ILE A 105 -7.37 -21.82 -20.88
C ILE A 105 -7.61 -23.30 -21.27
N LEU A 106 -8.41 -24.02 -20.49
CA LEU A 106 -8.69 -25.41 -20.71
C LEU A 106 -9.46 -25.65 -22.01
N THR A 107 -10.35 -24.75 -22.38
CA THR A 107 -11.24 -24.90 -23.56
C THR A 107 -10.80 -24.15 -24.80
N GLY A 108 -9.87 -23.17 -24.64
CA GLY A 108 -9.56 -22.18 -25.69
C GLY A 108 -10.72 -21.21 -25.96
N ASN A 109 -11.69 -21.09 -25.04
CA ASN A 109 -12.91 -20.29 -25.19
C ASN A 109 -13.34 -19.69 -23.86
N SER A 110 -13.70 -18.39 -23.86
CA SER A 110 -14.13 -17.61 -22.69
C SER A 110 -15.65 -17.70 -22.39
N SER A 111 -16.33 -18.79 -22.74
CA SER A 111 -17.78 -18.94 -22.56
C SER A 111 -18.20 -19.35 -21.14
N ALA A 112 -17.28 -19.78 -20.31
CA ALA A 112 -17.57 -20.17 -18.94
C ALA A 112 -18.01 -18.97 -18.09
N LYS A 113 -19.06 -19.14 -17.30
CA LYS A 113 -19.49 -18.24 -16.25
C LYS A 113 -19.47 -18.97 -14.92
N VAL A 114 -18.90 -18.35 -13.91
CA VAL A 114 -18.79 -18.91 -12.56
C VAL A 114 -19.27 -17.89 -11.52
N LYS A 115 -20.08 -18.36 -10.56
CA LYS A 115 -20.37 -17.61 -9.33
C LYS A 115 -19.99 -18.46 -8.12
N CYS A 116 -19.36 -17.84 -7.14
CA CYS A 116 -18.88 -18.54 -5.95
C CYS A 116 -19.63 -18.08 -4.69
N ALA A 117 -19.70 -18.98 -3.70
CA ALA A 117 -20.12 -18.66 -2.35
C ALA A 117 -19.41 -19.58 -1.35
N ARG A 118 -19.26 -19.11 -0.12
CA ARG A 118 -18.79 -19.94 1.00
C ARG A 118 -19.98 -20.41 1.80
N VAL A 119 -20.17 -21.71 1.86
CA VAL A 119 -21.27 -22.34 2.62
C VAL A 119 -20.73 -22.76 3.98
N PHE A 120 -21.44 -22.40 5.03
CA PHE A 120 -21.16 -22.77 6.42
C PHE A 120 -22.20 -23.78 6.86
N ALA A 121 -21.76 -24.92 7.40
CA ALA A 121 -22.60 -25.91 8.06
C ALA A 121 -22.13 -26.04 9.50
N ILE A 122 -22.95 -25.60 10.46
CA ILE A 122 -22.54 -25.39 11.85
C ILE A 122 -23.51 -26.09 12.79
N THR A 123 -22.98 -26.82 13.81
CA THR A 123 -23.75 -27.29 14.95
C THR A 123 -23.33 -26.56 16.21
N PHE A 124 -24.31 -26.08 16.98
CA PHE A 124 -24.09 -25.33 18.18
C PHE A 124 -25.23 -25.55 19.21
N LYS A 125 -24.99 -25.17 20.45
CA LYS A 125 -25.98 -25.27 21.54
C LYS A 125 -26.53 -23.90 21.89
N GLY A 126 -27.83 -23.83 22.17
CA GLY A 126 -28.53 -22.62 22.59
C GLY A 126 -29.67 -22.21 21.67
N ASP A 127 -30.15 -20.96 21.78
CA ASP A 127 -31.20 -20.43 20.91
C ASP A 127 -30.70 -20.26 19.48
N LYS A 128 -31.37 -20.90 18.54
CA LYS A 128 -30.89 -20.97 17.14
C LYS A 128 -30.84 -19.63 16.50
N ASP A 129 -31.85 -18.80 16.65
CA ASP A 129 -31.99 -17.55 15.91
C ASP A 129 -31.04 -16.49 16.47
N GLU A 130 -30.91 -16.43 17.80
CA GLU A 130 -29.96 -15.53 18.46
C GLU A 130 -28.52 -15.87 18.12
N ILE A 131 -28.14 -17.14 18.21
CA ILE A 131 -26.76 -17.55 17.93
C ILE A 131 -26.41 -17.38 16.44
N LEU A 132 -27.32 -17.76 15.54
CA LEU A 132 -27.12 -17.60 14.11
C LEU A 132 -26.92 -16.12 13.73
N THR A 133 -27.71 -15.22 14.31
CA THR A 133 -27.56 -13.78 14.09
C THR A 133 -26.17 -13.29 14.54
N LYS A 134 -25.69 -13.74 15.71
CA LYS A 134 -24.34 -13.39 16.19
C LYS A 134 -23.24 -13.92 15.26
N ILE A 135 -23.36 -15.17 14.82
CA ILE A 135 -22.39 -15.80 13.90
C ILE A 135 -22.36 -15.05 12.57
N GLN A 136 -23.53 -14.77 11.97
CA GLN A 136 -23.63 -14.06 10.71
C GLN A 136 -23.07 -12.65 10.81
N SER A 137 -23.39 -11.90 11.86
CA SER A 137 -22.85 -10.56 12.09
C SER A 137 -21.33 -10.55 12.31
N PHE A 138 -20.76 -11.64 12.81
CA PHE A 138 -19.31 -11.80 12.97
C PHE A 138 -18.61 -12.14 11.65
N LEU A 139 -19.20 -13.04 10.85
CA LEU A 139 -18.58 -13.55 9.62
C LEU A 139 -18.77 -12.64 8.40
N ILE A 140 -19.94 -12.00 8.27
CA ILE A 140 -20.28 -11.19 7.10
C ILE A 140 -19.73 -9.77 7.30
N ASN A 141 -18.96 -9.30 6.37
CA ASN A 141 -18.66 -7.89 6.22
C ASN A 141 -19.73 -7.26 5.30
N PRO A 142 -20.66 -6.44 5.83
CA PRO A 142 -21.77 -5.91 5.03
C PRO A 142 -21.32 -4.94 3.94
N VAL A 143 -20.07 -4.53 3.98
CA VAL A 143 -19.42 -3.65 3.00
C VAL A 143 -19.31 -4.30 1.62
N ASP A 144 -18.96 -5.58 1.60
CA ASP A 144 -18.69 -6.32 0.35
C ASP A 144 -19.40 -7.66 0.26
N GLN A 145 -20.07 -8.12 1.35
CA GLN A 145 -20.65 -9.46 1.44
C GLN A 145 -22.11 -9.41 1.88
N ARG A 146 -22.82 -10.48 1.56
CA ARG A 146 -24.20 -10.73 1.99
C ARG A 146 -24.48 -12.20 2.16
N LEU A 147 -25.62 -12.52 2.76
CA LEU A 147 -26.16 -13.88 2.72
C LEU A 147 -26.51 -14.25 1.27
N ALA A 148 -25.99 -15.37 0.82
CA ALA A 148 -26.28 -15.96 -0.47
C ALA A 148 -27.61 -16.74 -0.46
N ILE A 149 -28.31 -16.70 -1.57
CA ILE A 149 -29.44 -17.58 -1.81
C ILE A 149 -28.94 -19.03 -1.94
N LEU A 150 -29.57 -19.95 -1.20
CA LEU A 150 -29.15 -21.37 -1.21
C LEU A 150 -29.68 -22.10 -2.46
N GLU A 151 -30.83 -21.70 -2.99
CA GLU A 151 -31.39 -22.26 -4.21
C GLU A 151 -30.47 -22.05 -5.41
N LYS A 152 -30.38 -23.04 -6.28
CA LYS A 152 -29.58 -22.96 -7.49
C LYS A 152 -30.20 -22.00 -8.49
N PRO A 153 -29.48 -20.99 -9.00
CA PRO A 153 -29.99 -20.07 -10.02
C PRO A 153 -30.19 -20.80 -11.34
N ALA A 154 -31.19 -20.38 -12.11
CA ALA A 154 -31.45 -20.90 -13.44
C ALA A 154 -30.47 -20.39 -14.50
N ASP A 155 -29.86 -19.22 -14.26
CA ASP A 155 -28.93 -18.54 -15.15
C ASP A 155 -27.92 -17.70 -14.34
N LEU A 156 -26.69 -17.63 -14.81
CA LEU A 156 -25.62 -16.85 -14.19
C LEU A 156 -25.36 -15.51 -14.92
N ASN A 157 -26.08 -15.24 -16.01
CA ASN A 157 -25.92 -13.98 -16.70
C ASN A 157 -26.57 -12.84 -15.90
N ASP A 158 -25.78 -11.82 -15.63
CA ASP A 158 -26.30 -10.61 -15.03
C ASP A 158 -27.04 -9.76 -16.09
N VAL A 159 -28.17 -9.17 -15.72
CA VAL A 159 -28.85 -8.20 -16.58
C VAL A 159 -28.08 -6.89 -16.50
N ALA A 160 -27.42 -6.53 -17.58
CA ALA A 160 -26.69 -5.26 -17.64
C ALA A 160 -27.68 -4.08 -17.48
N PRO A 161 -27.44 -3.16 -16.55
CA PRO A 161 -28.21 -1.94 -16.46
C PRO A 161 -27.98 -1.08 -17.70
N GLU A 162 -28.99 -0.29 -18.07
CA GLU A 162 -28.88 0.68 -19.16
C GLU A 162 -27.84 1.76 -18.80
N ILE A 163 -26.82 1.94 -19.64
CA ILE A 163 -25.79 2.95 -19.46
C ILE A 163 -26.36 4.31 -19.86
N LYS A 164 -26.36 5.26 -18.95
CA LYS A 164 -26.78 6.64 -19.22
C LYS A 164 -25.57 7.49 -19.63
N PRO A 165 -25.76 8.43 -20.57
CA PRO A 165 -24.73 9.44 -20.88
C PRO A 165 -24.33 10.23 -19.62
N VAL A 166 -23.07 10.65 -19.56
CA VAL A 166 -22.58 11.48 -18.45
C VAL A 166 -23.25 12.86 -18.53
N PRO A 167 -23.94 13.32 -17.45
CA PRO A 167 -24.68 14.58 -17.49
C PRO A 167 -23.76 15.79 -17.41
N THR A 168 -24.11 16.89 -18.06
CA THR A 168 -23.62 18.24 -17.76
C THR A 168 -24.32 18.79 -16.54
N ILE A 169 -23.58 19.40 -15.62
CA ILE A 169 -24.14 20.01 -14.39
C ILE A 169 -24.62 21.42 -14.69
N ASN A 170 -25.79 21.47 -15.28
CA ASN A 170 -26.38 22.74 -15.75
C ASN A 170 -26.56 23.75 -14.62
N GLY A 171 -26.13 24.99 -14.83
CA GLY A 171 -26.18 26.08 -13.86
C GLY A 171 -25.08 26.08 -12.81
N PHE A 172 -24.10 25.19 -12.91
CA PHE A 172 -22.97 25.15 -11.99
C PHE A 172 -22.23 26.50 -11.94
N ASN A 173 -22.02 27.13 -13.08
CA ASN A 173 -21.33 28.42 -13.18
C ASN A 173 -22.09 29.61 -12.57
N GLU A 174 -23.34 29.43 -12.23
CA GLU A 174 -24.21 30.47 -11.62
C GLU A 174 -24.45 30.26 -10.11
N LEU A 175 -23.90 29.18 -9.54
CA LEU A 175 -24.00 28.89 -8.10
C LEU A 175 -23.27 29.96 -7.29
N ASP A 176 -23.94 30.46 -6.25
CA ASP A 176 -23.35 31.32 -5.24
C ASP A 176 -22.54 30.46 -4.20
N LYS A 177 -21.94 31.12 -3.20
CA LYS A 177 -21.18 30.44 -2.17
C LYS A 177 -21.96 29.32 -1.48
N THR A 178 -23.20 29.61 -1.07
CA THR A 178 -24.05 28.62 -0.39
C THR A 178 -24.40 27.45 -1.32
N GLY A 179 -24.62 27.73 -2.61
CA GLY A 179 -24.86 26.72 -3.62
C GLY A 179 -23.64 25.80 -3.83
N LEU A 180 -22.43 26.34 -3.85
CA LEU A 180 -21.18 25.55 -3.96
C LEU A 180 -20.93 24.71 -2.71
N GLU A 181 -21.10 25.27 -1.50
CA GLU A 181 -20.96 24.53 -0.24
C GLU A 181 -21.96 23.37 -0.14
N LYS A 182 -23.21 23.62 -0.57
CA LYS A 182 -24.23 22.56 -0.65
C LYS A 182 -23.85 21.51 -1.69
N PHE A 183 -23.34 21.91 -2.85
CA PHE A 183 -22.92 21.00 -3.91
C PHE A 183 -21.82 20.05 -3.42
N LEU A 184 -20.82 20.55 -2.69
CA LEU A 184 -19.76 19.73 -2.07
C LEU A 184 -20.34 18.66 -1.15
N THR A 185 -21.27 19.06 -0.28
CA THR A 185 -21.88 18.16 0.71
C THR A 185 -22.76 17.11 0.04
N ASP A 186 -23.64 17.52 -0.88
CA ASP A 186 -24.59 16.63 -1.56
C ASP A 186 -23.88 15.57 -2.43
N ASN A 187 -22.71 15.91 -2.99
CA ASN A 187 -21.94 15.02 -3.86
C ASN A 187 -20.76 14.31 -3.14
N GLY A 188 -20.60 14.53 -1.82
CA GLY A 188 -19.56 13.90 -1.01
C GLY A 188 -18.14 14.16 -1.50
N MET A 189 -17.87 15.36 -2.02
CA MET A 189 -16.55 15.69 -2.59
C MET A 189 -15.46 15.85 -1.51
N ALA A 190 -14.24 15.55 -1.88
CA ALA A 190 -13.07 15.71 -0.99
C ALA A 190 -12.44 17.11 -1.11
N MET A 191 -12.61 17.79 -2.24
CA MET A 191 -12.14 19.16 -2.42
C MET A 191 -12.88 20.13 -1.49
N ASN A 192 -12.24 21.24 -1.15
CA ASN A 192 -12.82 22.29 -0.33
C ASN A 192 -13.56 23.35 -1.19
N TYR A 193 -14.15 24.36 -0.51
CA TYR A 193 -14.86 25.44 -1.19
C TYR A 193 -13.95 26.23 -2.15
N GLU A 194 -12.71 26.51 -1.74
CA GLU A 194 -11.75 27.28 -2.52
C GLU A 194 -11.36 26.54 -3.81
N ASP A 195 -11.17 25.22 -3.74
CA ASP A 195 -10.89 24.37 -4.90
C ASP A 195 -12.08 24.35 -5.87
N LEU A 196 -13.32 24.19 -5.35
CA LEU A 196 -14.52 24.20 -6.17
C LEU A 196 -14.78 25.59 -6.78
N LYS A 197 -14.44 26.66 -6.06
CA LYS A 197 -14.53 28.02 -6.57
C LYS A 197 -13.54 28.30 -7.71
N VAL A 198 -12.31 27.83 -7.59
CA VAL A 198 -11.32 27.91 -8.69
C VAL A 198 -11.79 27.10 -9.89
N THR A 199 -12.39 25.92 -9.66
CA THR A 199 -12.99 25.09 -10.70
C THR A 199 -14.14 25.83 -11.42
N GLN A 200 -15.06 26.45 -10.66
CA GLN A 200 -16.14 27.25 -11.23
C GLN A 200 -15.60 28.40 -12.10
N ASP A 201 -14.60 29.14 -11.58
CA ASP A 201 -14.01 30.26 -12.29
C ASP A 201 -13.34 29.83 -13.62
N TYR A 202 -12.68 28.67 -13.63
CA TYR A 202 -12.10 28.07 -14.83
C TYR A 202 -13.19 27.75 -15.88
N PHE A 203 -14.21 27.00 -15.51
CA PHE A 203 -15.28 26.64 -16.47
C PHE A 203 -16.05 27.85 -16.96
N LYS A 204 -16.28 28.86 -16.09
CA LYS A 204 -16.99 30.09 -16.44
C LYS A 204 -16.17 30.99 -17.36
N ASN A 205 -14.89 31.21 -17.08
CA ASN A 205 -14.09 32.24 -17.71
C ASN A 205 -13.27 31.70 -18.90
N GLU A 206 -12.73 30.49 -18.80
CA GLU A 206 -11.85 29.90 -19.82
C GLU A 206 -12.62 28.95 -20.74
N GLU A 207 -13.29 27.94 -20.18
CA GLU A 207 -14.06 26.95 -20.98
C GLU A 207 -15.38 27.50 -21.49
N LYS A 208 -15.99 28.48 -20.80
CA LYS A 208 -17.28 29.15 -21.14
C LYS A 208 -18.45 28.18 -21.33
N ARG A 209 -18.47 27.14 -20.53
CA ARG A 209 -19.51 26.11 -20.45
C ARG A 209 -19.59 25.57 -19.02
N ASP A 210 -20.72 24.97 -18.69
CA ASP A 210 -20.83 24.21 -17.46
C ASP A 210 -20.01 22.90 -17.54
N PRO A 211 -19.45 22.40 -16.42
CA PRO A 211 -18.73 21.15 -16.39
C PRO A 211 -19.65 19.92 -16.51
N THR A 212 -19.06 18.81 -16.95
CA THR A 212 -19.72 17.51 -16.81
C THR A 212 -19.53 16.95 -15.38
N GLU A 213 -20.36 15.96 -15.00
CA GLU A 213 -20.16 15.20 -13.76
C GLU A 213 -18.77 14.55 -13.71
N ALA A 214 -18.31 13.96 -14.84
CA ALA A 214 -17.01 13.32 -14.95
C ALA A 214 -15.86 14.32 -14.73
N GLU A 215 -15.95 15.53 -15.28
CA GLU A 215 -14.92 16.56 -15.07
C GLU A 215 -14.77 16.93 -13.60
N LEU A 216 -15.88 17.13 -12.88
CA LEU A 216 -15.85 17.45 -11.46
C LEU A 216 -15.30 16.28 -10.63
N LYS A 217 -15.69 15.04 -10.93
CA LYS A 217 -15.18 13.85 -10.23
C LYS A 217 -13.70 13.59 -10.53
N VAL A 218 -13.26 13.80 -11.76
CA VAL A 218 -11.84 13.72 -12.14
C VAL A 218 -11.01 14.77 -11.40
N LEU A 219 -11.45 16.02 -11.33
CA LEU A 219 -10.77 17.07 -10.57
C LEU A 219 -10.72 16.76 -9.07
N ASP A 220 -11.83 16.31 -8.48
CA ASP A 220 -11.93 15.93 -7.07
C ASP A 220 -10.94 14.80 -6.72
N THR A 221 -10.82 13.82 -7.62
CA THR A 221 -9.88 12.70 -7.49
C THR A 221 -8.43 13.14 -7.70
N TYR A 222 -8.18 13.85 -8.79
CA TYR A 222 -6.83 14.28 -9.19
C TYR A 222 -6.21 15.27 -8.19
N TRP A 223 -7.02 16.16 -7.59
CA TRP A 223 -6.60 17.15 -6.59
C TRP A 223 -6.72 16.66 -5.15
N SER A 224 -7.10 15.39 -4.94
CA SER A 224 -7.14 14.83 -3.60
C SER A 224 -5.77 14.90 -2.92
N ASP A 225 -5.76 14.99 -1.60
CA ASP A 225 -4.53 15.04 -0.80
C ASP A 225 -3.68 13.78 -1.04
N HIS A 226 -4.35 12.64 -1.22
CA HIS A 226 -3.69 11.36 -1.52
C HIS A 226 -2.91 11.38 -2.85
N CYS A 227 -3.46 11.99 -3.92
CA CYS A 227 -2.82 12.03 -5.23
C CYS A 227 -1.79 13.17 -5.37
N ARG A 228 -2.03 14.33 -4.74
CA ARG A 228 -1.22 15.55 -4.96
C ARG A 228 -0.50 16.08 -3.73
N HIS A 229 -0.60 15.41 -2.59
CA HIS A 229 0.06 15.83 -1.36
C HIS A 229 -0.21 17.30 -1.02
N THR A 230 -1.47 17.74 -1.16
CA THR A 230 -1.87 19.15 -1.03
C THR A 230 -1.60 19.69 0.37
N THR A 231 -1.68 18.84 1.40
CA THR A 231 -1.28 19.18 2.77
C THR A 231 0.22 19.51 2.84
N PHE A 232 1.09 18.68 2.25
CA PHE A 232 2.53 18.93 2.19
C PHE A 232 2.91 20.14 1.33
N ALA A 233 2.09 20.48 0.34
CA ALA A 233 2.28 21.65 -0.54
C ALA A 233 1.75 22.96 0.08
N THR A 234 1.03 22.91 1.21
CA THR A 234 0.48 24.09 1.90
C THR A 234 1.60 25.03 2.34
N VAL A 235 1.43 26.33 2.06
CA VAL A 235 2.40 27.38 2.38
C VAL A 235 2.36 27.70 3.87
N ILE A 236 3.49 27.56 4.54
CA ILE A 236 3.66 27.96 5.93
C ILE A 236 3.94 29.45 5.96
N THR A 237 3.00 30.22 6.51
CA THR A 237 3.08 31.70 6.56
C THR A 237 3.76 32.20 7.81
N ASP A 238 3.62 31.49 8.91
CA ASP A 238 4.28 31.78 10.18
C ASP A 238 4.64 30.45 10.89
N LEU A 239 5.83 30.42 11.51
CA LEU A 239 6.34 29.28 12.25
C LEU A 239 6.75 29.73 13.65
N ASP A 240 5.89 29.48 14.63
CA ASP A 240 6.12 29.78 16.06
C ASP A 240 6.57 28.51 16.81
N ILE A 241 7.38 28.72 17.84
CA ILE A 241 7.84 27.68 18.75
C ILE A 241 7.47 28.08 20.17
N GLU A 242 6.89 27.16 20.91
CA GLU A 242 6.58 27.33 22.31
C GLU A 242 7.83 27.77 23.13
N ASN A 243 7.65 28.64 24.13
CA ASN A 243 8.77 29.11 24.96
C ASN A 243 9.23 28.00 25.92
N GLY A 244 10.54 27.77 25.99
CA GLY A 244 11.16 26.76 26.86
C GLY A 244 12.62 26.52 26.50
N ALA A 245 13.34 25.76 27.31
CA ALA A 245 14.78 25.54 27.14
C ALA A 245 15.14 24.83 25.82
N PHE A 246 14.25 23.99 25.29
CA PHE A 246 14.47 23.26 24.03
C PHE A 246 14.25 24.14 22.77
N LYS A 247 13.67 25.33 22.93
CA LYS A 247 13.38 26.25 21.81
C LYS A 247 14.62 26.63 21.02
N GLU A 248 15.74 26.95 21.70
CA GLU A 248 16.99 27.35 21.05
C GLU A 248 17.54 26.28 20.09
N ILE A 249 17.29 25.00 20.39
CA ILE A 249 17.71 23.88 19.54
C ILE A 249 16.87 23.84 18.25
N LEU A 250 15.55 23.97 18.37
CA LEU A 250 14.65 24.00 17.22
C LEU A 250 14.88 25.24 16.36
N GLU A 251 15.12 26.42 16.98
CA GLU A 251 15.48 27.65 16.24
C GLU A 251 16.76 27.47 15.44
N LYS A 252 17.76 26.79 16.01
CA LYS A 252 18.99 26.47 15.29
C LYS A 252 18.73 25.55 14.10
N ASP A 253 17.95 24.49 14.27
CA ASP A 253 17.63 23.58 13.16
C ASP A 253 16.84 24.29 12.04
N ILE A 254 15.97 25.22 12.39
CA ILE A 254 15.26 26.06 11.40
C ILE A 254 16.24 26.97 10.66
N GLU A 255 17.24 27.53 11.34
CA GLU A 255 18.27 28.37 10.70
C GLU A 255 19.18 27.53 9.79
N ASP A 256 19.56 26.32 10.24
CA ASP A 256 20.33 25.38 9.42
C ASP A 256 19.51 24.98 8.18
N TYR A 257 18.21 24.70 8.32
CA TYR A 257 17.30 24.44 7.19
C TYR A 257 17.22 25.65 6.22
N LYS A 258 17.11 26.89 6.72
CA LYS A 258 17.14 28.08 5.85
C LYS A 258 18.47 28.21 5.12
N THR A 259 19.57 27.85 5.77
CA THR A 259 20.91 27.83 5.16
C THR A 259 20.97 26.79 4.01
N SER A 260 20.43 25.59 4.21
CA SER A 260 20.30 24.57 3.15
C SER A 260 19.47 25.09 1.99
N ARG A 261 18.36 25.79 2.25
CA ARG A 261 17.55 26.42 1.19
C ARG A 261 18.33 27.48 0.40
N HIS A 262 19.10 28.31 1.07
CA HIS A 262 19.94 29.30 0.39
C HIS A 262 21.01 28.63 -0.47
N LEU A 263 21.61 27.56 0.03
CA LEU A 263 22.56 26.75 -0.77
C LEU A 263 21.89 26.16 -2.00
N VAL A 264 20.71 25.57 -1.86
CA VAL A 264 20.02 24.85 -2.95
C VAL A 264 19.41 25.80 -3.98
N TYR A 265 18.67 26.83 -3.51
CA TYR A 265 17.84 27.70 -4.37
C TYR A 265 18.40 29.11 -4.59
N GLY A 266 19.45 29.48 -3.88
CA GLY A 266 20.00 30.84 -3.88
C GLY A 266 19.43 31.73 -2.77
N ILE A 267 20.20 32.76 -2.37
CA ILE A 267 19.88 33.63 -1.24
C ILE A 267 18.56 34.42 -1.46
N ASP A 268 18.25 34.79 -2.68
CA ASP A 268 17.06 35.56 -3.05
C ASP A 268 15.85 34.70 -3.38
N THR A 269 15.83 33.44 -2.95
CA THR A 269 14.74 32.51 -3.27
C THR A 269 13.39 33.01 -2.76
N LYS A 270 12.38 32.97 -3.66
CA LYS A 270 10.98 33.26 -3.35
C LYS A 270 10.14 32.00 -3.15
N ARG A 271 10.78 30.81 -3.15
CA ARG A 271 10.05 29.56 -2.92
C ARG A 271 9.42 29.59 -1.52
N PRO A 272 8.13 29.24 -1.40
CA PRO A 272 7.46 29.21 -0.11
C PRO A 272 8.05 28.12 0.80
N LEU A 273 7.88 28.30 2.10
CA LEU A 273 8.10 27.25 3.09
C LEU A 273 6.90 26.31 3.03
N THR A 274 7.14 25.02 2.89
CA THR A 274 6.12 23.98 2.91
C THR A 274 6.68 22.75 3.61
N LEU A 275 5.83 21.80 4.05
CA LEU A 275 6.31 20.52 4.58
C LEU A 275 7.08 19.73 3.52
N MET A 276 6.64 19.77 2.26
CA MET A 276 7.32 19.15 1.13
C MET A 276 8.73 19.70 0.91
N ASP A 277 8.91 21.00 1.06
CA ASP A 277 10.24 21.61 0.96
C ASP A 277 11.15 21.16 2.10
N LEU A 278 10.64 21.13 3.34
CA LEU A 278 11.38 20.63 4.50
C LEU A 278 11.74 19.15 4.38
N ALA A 279 10.82 18.33 3.89
CA ALA A 279 11.05 16.90 3.67
C ALA A 279 12.12 16.60 2.61
N THR A 280 12.23 17.44 1.57
CA THR A 280 13.08 17.19 0.41
C THR A 280 14.40 17.97 0.38
N ILE A 281 14.59 18.95 1.26
CA ILE A 281 15.74 19.86 1.21
C ILE A 281 17.08 19.14 1.45
N SER A 282 17.12 18.16 2.37
CA SER A 282 18.34 17.39 2.65
C SER A 282 18.83 16.64 1.41
N MET A 283 17.92 15.99 0.68
CA MET A 283 18.26 15.30 -0.56
C MET A 283 18.82 16.28 -1.61
N LYS A 284 18.16 17.41 -1.79
CA LYS A 284 18.60 18.44 -2.76
C LYS A 284 19.96 19.02 -2.41
N GLU A 285 20.22 19.28 -1.12
CA GLU A 285 21.51 19.76 -0.64
C GLU A 285 22.60 18.70 -0.84
N LEU A 286 22.37 17.47 -0.40
CA LEU A 286 23.34 16.40 -0.49
C LEU A 286 23.67 16.04 -1.94
N ARG A 287 22.67 16.08 -2.83
CA ARG A 287 22.89 15.96 -4.26
C ARG A 287 23.77 17.08 -4.81
N LYS A 288 23.49 18.33 -4.45
CA LYS A 288 24.28 19.48 -4.91
C LYS A 288 25.72 19.45 -4.39
N THR A 289 25.97 18.82 -3.26
CA THR A 289 27.28 18.69 -2.61
C THR A 289 28.02 17.40 -2.92
N GLY A 290 27.48 16.53 -3.81
CA GLY A 290 28.18 15.34 -4.32
C GLY A 290 28.10 14.11 -3.40
N TYR A 291 27.11 14.04 -2.50
CA TYR A 291 26.86 12.87 -1.66
C TYR A 291 25.87 11.87 -2.25
N LEU A 292 25.21 12.23 -3.35
CA LEU A 292 24.16 11.43 -4.01
C LEU A 292 24.43 11.27 -5.50
N ASP A 293 25.66 10.95 -5.86
CA ASP A 293 26.08 10.71 -7.25
C ASP A 293 25.46 9.42 -7.83
N ASP A 294 25.00 8.51 -6.95
CA ASP A 294 24.29 7.27 -7.25
C ASP A 294 22.77 7.45 -7.48
N LEU A 295 22.24 8.65 -7.24
CA LEU A 295 20.81 8.90 -7.44
C LEU A 295 20.46 8.94 -8.92
N GLU A 296 19.60 8.03 -9.37
CA GLU A 296 19.01 8.12 -10.70
C GLU A 296 18.11 9.35 -10.82
N VAL A 297 18.34 10.15 -11.83
CA VAL A 297 17.56 11.37 -12.09
C VAL A 297 16.69 11.17 -13.31
N SER A 298 15.37 11.20 -13.09
CA SER A 298 14.36 11.08 -14.14
C SER A 298 13.15 11.94 -13.81
N GLU A 299 12.38 12.33 -14.82
CA GLU A 299 11.05 12.93 -14.64
C GLU A 299 9.96 11.87 -14.42
N GLU A 300 10.24 10.60 -14.71
CA GLU A 300 9.39 9.45 -14.41
C GLU A 300 9.78 8.92 -13.02
N ILE A 301 9.13 9.44 -11.97
CA ILE A 301 9.43 9.11 -10.58
C ILE A 301 8.28 8.30 -9.98
N ASN A 302 8.38 6.96 -10.05
CA ASN A 302 7.38 6.06 -9.46
C ASN A 302 7.89 5.39 -8.18
N ALA A 303 9.21 5.18 -8.06
CA ALA A 303 9.88 4.61 -6.89
C ALA A 303 11.22 5.30 -6.65
N CYS A 304 11.78 5.16 -5.44
CA CYS A 304 13.18 5.50 -5.18
C CYS A 304 14.08 4.66 -6.07
N SER A 305 15.10 5.26 -6.69
CA SER A 305 16.00 4.56 -7.61
C SER A 305 17.44 5.04 -7.46
N VAL A 306 18.34 4.09 -7.27
CA VAL A 306 19.79 4.34 -7.17
C VAL A 306 20.57 3.40 -8.06
N GLU A 307 21.71 3.88 -8.59
CA GLU A 307 22.62 3.08 -9.38
C GLU A 307 23.52 2.24 -8.48
N ILE A 308 23.59 0.96 -8.77
CA ILE A 308 24.49 0.02 -8.06
C ILE A 308 25.33 -0.80 -9.04
N THR A 309 26.47 -1.26 -8.58
CA THR A 309 27.26 -2.26 -9.30
C THR A 309 26.91 -3.66 -8.78
N VAL A 310 26.49 -4.56 -9.66
CA VAL A 310 26.18 -5.95 -9.34
C VAL A 310 27.33 -6.84 -9.83
N HIS A 311 27.96 -7.55 -8.90
CA HIS A 311 29.04 -8.47 -9.19
C HIS A 311 28.46 -9.82 -9.60
N THR A 312 28.63 -10.20 -10.86
CA THR A 312 28.10 -11.47 -11.41
C THR A 312 29.22 -12.40 -11.85
N THR A 313 28.89 -13.67 -12.10
CA THR A 313 29.84 -14.65 -12.67
C THR A 313 30.41 -14.22 -14.04
N ASP A 314 29.71 -13.33 -14.77
CA ASP A 314 30.12 -12.84 -16.08
C ASP A 314 30.86 -11.48 -16.01
N GLY A 315 31.02 -10.91 -14.80
CA GLY A 315 31.63 -9.62 -14.53
C GLY A 315 30.67 -8.62 -13.90
N ASP A 316 31.11 -7.38 -13.77
CA ASP A 316 30.37 -6.29 -13.14
C ASP A 316 29.33 -5.70 -14.09
N GLU A 317 28.12 -5.50 -13.58
CA GLU A 317 27.00 -4.91 -14.31
C GLU A 317 26.45 -3.68 -13.58
N GLN A 318 25.98 -2.71 -14.31
CA GLN A 318 25.28 -1.55 -13.75
C GLN A 318 23.79 -1.84 -13.68
N TRP A 319 23.24 -1.72 -12.47
CA TRP A 319 21.82 -1.96 -12.19
C TRP A 319 21.20 -0.75 -11.49
N LEU A 320 19.89 -0.67 -11.56
CA LEU A 320 19.06 0.20 -10.72
C LEU A 320 18.48 -0.64 -9.59
N LEU A 321 18.78 -0.22 -8.35
CA LEU A 321 18.12 -0.72 -7.15
C LEU A 321 16.97 0.22 -6.84
N MET A 322 15.75 -0.30 -6.90
CA MET A 322 14.54 0.48 -6.63
C MET A 322 13.87 -0.01 -5.35
N PHE A 323 13.28 0.92 -4.63
CA PHE A 323 12.51 0.61 -3.43
C PHE A 323 11.35 1.59 -3.26
N LYS A 324 10.28 1.09 -2.64
CA LYS A 324 9.06 1.85 -2.41
C LYS A 324 8.41 1.40 -1.12
N ASN A 325 7.89 2.34 -0.35
CA ASN A 325 6.89 2.05 0.68
C ASN A 325 5.54 2.61 0.24
N GLU A 326 4.49 1.87 0.53
CA GLU A 326 3.11 2.26 0.27
C GLU A 326 2.27 2.14 1.54
N THR A 327 1.24 2.98 1.65
CA THR A 327 0.30 3.00 2.75
C THR A 327 -1.11 2.71 2.27
N HIS A 328 -1.82 1.83 2.96
CA HIS A 328 -3.19 1.46 2.61
C HIS A 328 -4.10 1.44 3.84
N ASN A 329 -3.98 2.48 4.67
CA ASN A 329 -4.61 2.59 5.99
C ASN A 329 -6.14 2.60 5.90
N HIS A 330 -6.71 3.45 5.03
CA HIS A 330 -8.16 3.61 4.87
C HIS A 330 -8.82 2.32 4.34
N PRO A 331 -8.39 1.73 3.23
CA PRO A 331 -9.03 0.52 2.72
C PRO A 331 -8.91 -0.66 3.71
N THR A 332 -7.76 -0.80 4.40
CA THR A 332 -7.55 -1.88 5.36
C THR A 332 -8.41 -1.73 6.61
N GLU A 333 -8.70 -0.51 7.04
CA GLU A 333 -9.62 -0.24 8.16
C GLU A 333 -11.07 -0.65 7.83
N ILE A 334 -11.47 -0.50 6.56
CA ILE A 334 -12.83 -0.79 6.09
C ILE A 334 -13.01 -2.29 5.76
N GLU A 335 -12.11 -2.84 4.95
CA GLU A 335 -12.08 -4.24 4.53
C GLU A 335 -10.64 -4.76 4.62
N PRO A 336 -10.29 -5.40 5.76
CA PRO A 336 -8.90 -5.69 6.11
C PRO A 336 -8.17 -6.60 5.13
N PHE A 337 -8.84 -7.61 4.57
CA PHE A 337 -8.21 -8.55 3.66
C PHE A 337 -7.82 -7.88 2.33
N GLY A 338 -8.78 -7.28 1.63
CA GLY A 338 -8.54 -6.63 0.34
C GLY A 338 -7.65 -5.40 0.47
N GLY A 339 -7.86 -4.58 1.52
CA GLY A 339 -7.04 -3.41 1.78
C GLY A 339 -5.56 -3.75 1.98
N ALA A 340 -5.25 -4.77 2.79
CA ALA A 340 -3.86 -5.19 3.00
C ALA A 340 -3.26 -5.94 1.80
N ALA A 341 -4.06 -6.73 1.08
CA ALA A 341 -3.64 -7.36 -0.17
C ALA A 341 -3.21 -6.32 -1.20
N THR A 342 -4.04 -5.29 -1.38
CA THR A 342 -3.79 -4.21 -2.33
C THR A 342 -2.64 -3.29 -1.89
N CYS A 343 -2.38 -3.15 -0.58
CA CYS A 343 -1.19 -2.45 -0.07
C CYS A 343 0.10 -3.03 -0.69
N LEU A 344 0.22 -4.36 -0.70
CA LEU A 344 1.37 -5.02 -1.32
C LEU A 344 1.34 -4.88 -2.84
N GLY A 345 0.18 -5.08 -3.48
CA GLY A 345 0.03 -4.94 -4.94
C GLY A 345 0.46 -3.56 -5.43
N GLY A 346 0.00 -2.48 -4.81
CA GLY A 346 0.43 -1.11 -5.13
C GLY A 346 1.92 -0.89 -4.94
N ALA A 347 2.47 -1.35 -3.80
CA ALA A 347 3.91 -1.26 -3.55
C ALA A 347 4.76 -1.97 -4.62
N ILE A 348 4.27 -3.09 -5.20
CA ILE A 348 4.96 -3.82 -6.27
C ILE A 348 4.89 -3.06 -7.60
N ARG A 349 3.73 -2.51 -7.94
CA ARG A 349 3.52 -1.88 -9.27
C ARG A 349 4.31 -0.60 -9.46
N ASP A 350 4.59 0.16 -8.41
CA ASP A 350 5.39 1.38 -8.51
C ASP A 350 6.81 1.11 -9.08
N PRO A 351 7.65 0.23 -8.49
CA PRO A 351 8.93 -0.11 -9.09
C PRO A 351 8.78 -0.86 -10.43
N LEU A 352 7.70 -1.61 -10.61
CA LEU A 352 7.40 -2.28 -11.88
C LEU A 352 7.14 -1.26 -13.00
N SER A 353 6.53 -0.10 -12.69
CA SER A 353 6.45 1.03 -13.60
C SER A 353 7.84 1.52 -14.04
N GLY A 354 8.83 1.43 -13.14
CA GLY A 354 10.25 1.62 -13.44
C GLY A 354 10.92 0.44 -14.17
N ARG A 355 10.19 -0.58 -14.64
CA ARG A 355 10.65 -1.83 -15.26
C ARG A 355 11.52 -2.67 -14.34
N ALA A 356 11.47 -2.45 -13.03
CA ALA A 356 12.23 -3.23 -12.07
C ALA A 356 11.44 -4.45 -11.58
N TYR A 357 12.14 -5.57 -11.43
CA TYR A 357 11.55 -6.78 -10.87
C TYR A 357 11.59 -6.73 -9.35
N VAL A 358 10.41 -6.76 -8.72
CA VAL A 358 10.26 -6.78 -7.27
C VAL A 358 10.53 -8.19 -6.76
N TYR A 359 11.46 -8.33 -5.81
CA TYR A 359 11.93 -9.63 -5.34
C TYR A 359 11.88 -9.83 -3.83
N GLN A 360 11.64 -8.76 -3.05
CA GLN A 360 11.49 -8.84 -1.60
C GLN A 360 10.54 -7.77 -1.07
N SER A 361 9.77 -8.11 -0.04
CA SER A 361 8.86 -7.20 0.65
C SER A 361 9.06 -7.20 2.17
N MET A 362 8.65 -6.11 2.82
CA MET A 362 8.59 -5.90 4.26
C MET A 362 7.20 -5.39 4.61
N ARG A 363 6.61 -5.88 5.72
CA ARG A 363 5.32 -5.42 6.22
C ARG A 363 5.47 -4.82 7.62
N ILE A 364 5.14 -3.54 7.78
CA ILE A 364 5.13 -2.85 9.07
C ILE A 364 3.74 -2.29 9.32
N THR A 365 3.14 -2.63 10.46
CA THR A 365 1.75 -2.27 10.75
C THR A 365 1.60 -1.67 12.15
N GLY A 366 0.51 -0.92 12.35
CA GLY A 366 0.12 -0.36 13.64
C GLY A 366 -1.33 -0.69 13.96
N ALA A 367 -1.59 -1.21 15.15
CA ALA A 367 -2.91 -1.64 15.62
C ALA A 367 -3.14 -1.31 17.10
N GLY A 368 -4.40 -1.31 17.52
CA GLY A 368 -4.75 -1.40 18.93
C GLY A 368 -4.53 -2.81 19.49
N ASP A 369 -4.83 -3.02 20.78
CA ASP A 369 -4.65 -4.33 21.42
C ASP A 369 -5.64 -5.38 20.85
N PRO A 370 -5.17 -6.41 20.13
CA PRO A 370 -6.02 -7.45 19.53
C PRO A 370 -6.62 -8.43 20.56
N ARG A 371 -6.21 -8.35 21.83
CA ARG A 371 -6.74 -9.20 22.92
C ARG A 371 -8.03 -8.67 23.52
N LYS A 372 -8.40 -7.40 23.22
CA LYS A 372 -9.66 -6.81 23.67
C LYS A 372 -10.86 -7.63 23.16
N SER A 373 -11.86 -7.80 24.01
CA SER A 373 -13.07 -8.54 23.67
C SER A 373 -13.95 -7.76 22.69
N LEU A 374 -14.90 -8.45 22.05
CA LEU A 374 -15.88 -7.80 21.18
C LEU A 374 -16.70 -6.71 21.88
N ALA A 375 -17.01 -6.90 23.17
CA ALA A 375 -17.76 -5.93 23.98
C ALA A 375 -16.99 -4.61 24.19
N GLU A 376 -15.67 -4.63 24.06
CA GLU A 376 -14.80 -3.44 24.13
C GLU A 376 -14.56 -2.78 22.78
N THR A 377 -15.15 -3.31 21.71
CA THR A 377 -15.03 -2.71 20.36
C THR A 377 -15.77 -1.37 20.32
N MET A 378 -15.07 -0.34 19.90
CA MET A 378 -15.64 1.00 19.75
C MET A 378 -16.71 1.00 18.63
N ALA A 379 -17.80 1.73 18.85
CA ALA A 379 -18.86 1.89 17.84
C ALA A 379 -18.29 2.44 16.52
N GLY A 380 -18.70 1.89 15.38
CA GLY A 380 -18.19 2.27 14.08
C GLY A 380 -16.78 1.75 13.75
N LYS A 381 -16.28 0.76 14.52
CA LYS A 381 -14.98 0.10 14.30
C LYS A 381 -15.13 -1.42 14.16
N LEU A 382 -14.23 -2.01 13.43
CA LEU A 382 -14.04 -3.46 13.44
C LEU A 382 -13.29 -3.89 14.71
N PRO A 383 -13.52 -5.11 15.25
CA PRO A 383 -12.72 -5.64 16.34
C PRO A 383 -11.24 -5.69 15.95
N GLN A 384 -10.35 -5.23 16.86
CA GLN A 384 -8.92 -5.17 16.58
C GLN A 384 -8.33 -6.53 16.21
N ARG A 385 -8.79 -7.61 16.84
CA ARG A 385 -8.36 -8.98 16.51
C ARG A 385 -8.71 -9.36 15.06
N LYS A 386 -9.94 -9.07 14.61
CA LYS A 386 -10.38 -9.31 13.22
C LYS A 386 -9.52 -8.51 12.27
N LEU A 387 -9.30 -7.24 12.57
CA LEU A 387 -8.48 -6.33 11.76
C LEU A 387 -7.05 -6.86 11.60
N CYS A 388 -6.38 -7.26 12.69
CA CYS A 388 -5.02 -7.83 12.65
C CYS A 388 -4.96 -9.15 11.88
N GLN A 389 -5.91 -10.06 12.11
CA GLN A 389 -5.90 -11.39 11.47
C GLN A 389 -6.19 -11.32 9.97
N GLU A 390 -7.24 -10.61 9.56
CA GLU A 390 -7.65 -10.53 8.16
C GLU A 390 -6.67 -9.71 7.32
N SER A 391 -6.11 -8.62 7.86
CA SER A 391 -5.08 -7.85 7.14
C SER A 391 -3.79 -8.65 6.96
N ALA A 392 -3.35 -9.38 7.98
CA ALA A 392 -2.20 -10.27 7.84
C ALA A 392 -2.46 -11.37 6.80
N HIS A 393 -3.67 -11.91 6.78
CA HIS A 393 -4.10 -12.91 5.77
C HIS A 393 -4.12 -12.30 4.37
N GLY A 394 -4.67 -11.11 4.18
CA GLY A 394 -4.71 -10.43 2.87
C GLY A 394 -3.32 -10.19 2.30
N PHE A 395 -2.42 -9.59 3.08
CA PHE A 395 -1.06 -9.32 2.65
C PHE A 395 -0.26 -10.61 2.36
N SER A 396 -0.32 -11.61 3.27
CA SER A 396 0.37 -12.88 3.07
C SER A 396 -0.19 -13.68 1.89
N SER A 397 -1.51 -13.70 1.72
CA SER A 397 -2.17 -14.36 0.58
C SER A 397 -1.70 -13.76 -0.75
N TYR A 398 -1.63 -12.43 -0.84
CA TYR A 398 -1.14 -11.74 -2.03
C TYR A 398 0.32 -12.09 -2.32
N GLY A 399 1.21 -11.89 -1.33
CA GLY A 399 2.64 -12.18 -1.47
C GLY A 399 2.93 -13.63 -1.82
N ASN A 400 2.27 -14.58 -1.16
CA ASN A 400 2.46 -16.02 -1.40
C ASN A 400 1.97 -16.44 -2.79
N GLN A 401 0.85 -15.88 -3.28
CA GLN A 401 0.32 -16.18 -4.61
C GLN A 401 1.17 -15.59 -5.74
N ILE A 402 1.66 -14.36 -5.58
CA ILE A 402 2.53 -13.76 -6.59
C ILE A 402 3.94 -14.38 -6.58
N GLY A 403 4.29 -15.11 -5.54
CA GLY A 403 5.62 -15.68 -5.36
C GLY A 403 6.68 -14.64 -4.96
N LEU A 404 6.29 -13.69 -4.12
CA LEU A 404 7.17 -12.66 -3.57
C LEU A 404 7.53 -12.98 -2.12
N THR A 405 8.81 -13.03 -1.82
CA THR A 405 9.31 -13.17 -0.45
C THR A 405 8.88 -11.99 0.42
N THR A 406 8.22 -12.28 1.56
CA THR A 406 8.08 -11.29 2.64
C THR A 406 9.17 -11.56 3.67
N GLY A 407 10.27 -10.81 3.59
CA GLY A 407 11.49 -11.06 4.36
C GLY A 407 11.44 -10.55 5.80
N TYR A 408 10.53 -9.60 6.10
CA TYR A 408 10.38 -9.05 7.45
C TYR A 408 8.94 -8.61 7.70
N VAL A 409 8.42 -8.93 8.88
CA VAL A 409 7.05 -8.57 9.31
C VAL A 409 7.07 -8.13 10.76
N HIS A 410 6.50 -6.97 11.06
CA HIS A 410 6.35 -6.50 12.43
C HIS A 410 5.06 -5.70 12.62
N GLU A 411 4.31 -5.97 13.68
CA GLU A 411 3.12 -5.22 14.07
C GLU A 411 3.39 -4.44 15.35
N ILE A 412 3.16 -3.13 15.32
CA ILE A 412 3.35 -2.18 16.42
C ILE A 412 2.00 -1.95 17.09
N TYR A 413 1.95 -2.00 18.41
CA TYR A 413 0.71 -1.86 19.16
C TYR A 413 0.69 -0.55 19.94
N ASP A 414 -0.34 0.26 19.67
CA ASP A 414 -0.64 1.50 20.39
C ASP A 414 -2.15 1.79 20.29
N ASP A 415 -2.77 2.19 21.42
CA ASP A 415 -4.21 2.47 21.46
C ASP A 415 -4.65 3.58 20.48
N GLY A 416 -3.74 4.50 20.10
CA GLY A 416 -4.02 5.51 19.09
C GLY A 416 -4.35 4.93 17.71
N TYR A 417 -3.81 3.76 17.35
CA TYR A 417 -4.14 3.10 16.08
C TYR A 417 -5.54 2.50 16.01
N VAL A 418 -6.31 2.53 17.13
CA VAL A 418 -7.75 2.27 17.08
C VAL A 418 -8.50 3.36 16.30
N ALA A 419 -7.96 4.59 16.26
CA ALA A 419 -8.51 5.66 15.43
C ALA A 419 -8.54 5.26 13.95
N LYS A 420 -7.42 4.73 13.47
CA LYS A 420 -7.27 4.20 12.10
C LYS A 420 -6.00 3.36 12.04
N ARG A 421 -6.12 2.12 11.58
CA ARG A 421 -5.00 1.20 11.42
C ARG A 421 -3.89 1.82 10.56
N MET A 422 -2.63 1.52 10.88
CA MET A 422 -1.50 1.72 9.98
C MET A 422 -1.20 0.40 9.24
N GLU A 423 -1.25 0.41 7.92
CA GLU A 423 -0.90 -0.73 7.07
C GLU A 423 0.13 -0.27 6.05
N LEU A 424 1.39 -0.71 6.21
CA LEU A 424 2.50 -0.35 5.36
C LEU A 424 3.11 -1.58 4.70
N GLY A 425 3.30 -1.49 3.39
CA GLY A 425 4.10 -2.42 2.60
C GLY A 425 5.33 -1.69 2.05
N ALA A 426 6.52 -2.27 2.21
CA ALA A 426 7.73 -1.79 1.58
C ALA A 426 8.35 -2.89 0.74
N VAL A 427 8.87 -2.54 -0.44
CA VAL A 427 9.42 -3.51 -1.38
C VAL A 427 10.78 -3.08 -1.90
N VAL A 428 11.54 -4.09 -2.35
CA VAL A 428 12.82 -3.90 -3.04
C VAL A 428 12.74 -4.56 -4.41
N ALA A 429 13.21 -3.82 -5.42
CA ALA A 429 13.22 -4.24 -6.81
C ALA A 429 14.55 -3.92 -7.46
N ALA A 430 14.86 -4.59 -8.57
CA ALA A 430 16.06 -4.27 -9.33
C ALA A 430 15.87 -4.53 -10.83
N ALA A 431 16.61 -3.77 -11.65
CA ALA A 431 16.67 -3.95 -13.10
C ALA A 431 18.07 -3.63 -13.62
N PRO A 432 18.56 -4.31 -14.67
CA PRO A 432 19.71 -3.84 -15.40
C PRO A 432 19.47 -2.42 -15.95
N LYS A 433 20.39 -1.49 -15.67
CA LYS A 433 20.22 -0.07 -16.05
C LYS A 433 19.95 0.11 -17.55
N GLU A 434 20.59 -0.68 -18.39
CA GLU A 434 20.42 -0.61 -19.85
C GLU A 434 19.00 -0.94 -20.35
N GLN A 435 18.20 -1.67 -19.55
CA GLN A 435 16.83 -2.06 -19.92
C GLN A 435 15.80 -0.98 -19.61
N VAL A 436 16.16 0.00 -18.79
CA VAL A 436 15.24 1.05 -18.34
C VAL A 436 15.46 2.32 -19.18
N LYS A 437 14.59 2.52 -20.16
CA LYS A 437 14.57 3.73 -20.98
C LYS A 437 13.49 4.66 -20.44
N ARG A 438 13.86 5.90 -20.14
CA ARG A 438 12.94 6.93 -19.64
C ARG A 438 12.96 8.08 -20.66
N LEU A 439 12.00 8.03 -21.59
CA LEU A 439 11.92 8.95 -22.71
C LEU A 439 10.66 9.81 -22.60
N GLU A 440 10.68 10.98 -23.20
CA GLU A 440 9.51 11.83 -23.37
C GLU A 440 8.53 11.20 -24.37
N PRO A 441 7.23 11.05 -24.03
CA PRO A 441 6.21 10.67 -25.00
C PRO A 441 6.08 11.71 -26.09
N LEU A 442 6.03 11.24 -27.33
CA LEU A 442 5.90 12.08 -28.51
C LEU A 442 4.47 11.98 -29.07
N LYS A 443 4.05 12.99 -29.82
CA LYS A 443 2.81 12.97 -30.59
C LYS A 443 2.69 11.67 -31.41
N ASP A 444 1.51 11.12 -31.48
CA ASP A 444 1.14 9.87 -32.16
C ASP A 444 1.68 8.59 -31.50
N HIS A 445 2.42 8.68 -30.37
CA HIS A 445 2.60 7.50 -29.51
C HIS A 445 1.25 7.04 -28.99
N ILE A 446 1.11 5.73 -28.78
CA ILE A 446 -0.10 5.11 -28.26
C ILE A 446 0.07 4.67 -26.81
N VAL A 447 -1.05 4.60 -26.08
CA VAL A 447 -1.07 4.06 -24.74
C VAL A 447 -1.80 2.71 -24.76
N LEU A 448 -1.08 1.68 -24.30
CA LEU A 448 -1.66 0.36 -24.07
C LEU A 448 -1.98 0.20 -22.58
N LEU A 449 -3.18 -0.29 -22.28
CA LEU A 449 -3.58 -0.80 -20.98
C LEU A 449 -3.39 -2.30 -20.95
N ILE A 450 -2.58 -2.82 -20.03
CA ILE A 450 -2.22 -4.23 -19.88
C ILE A 450 -2.71 -4.72 -18.53
N GLY A 451 -3.31 -5.91 -18.47
CA GLY A 451 -3.70 -6.59 -17.24
C GLY A 451 -5.21 -6.66 -17.03
N GLY A 452 -5.63 -6.55 -15.76
CA GLY A 452 -6.99 -6.81 -15.32
C GLY A 452 -8.05 -5.88 -15.91
N ARG A 453 -9.32 -6.28 -15.76
CA ARG A 453 -10.49 -5.54 -16.24
C ARG A 453 -10.98 -4.54 -15.19
N THR A 454 -11.69 -3.51 -15.64
CA THR A 454 -12.26 -2.45 -14.80
C THR A 454 -13.60 -2.83 -14.21
N GLY A 455 -13.77 -2.63 -12.92
CA GLY A 455 -15.04 -2.78 -12.18
C GLY A 455 -15.37 -1.55 -11.33
N ARG A 456 -16.32 -1.67 -10.38
CA ARG A 456 -16.67 -0.62 -9.41
C ARG A 456 -15.77 -0.60 -8.17
N ASP A 457 -14.79 -1.47 -8.09
CA ASP A 457 -13.83 -1.54 -7.00
C ASP A 457 -12.90 -0.30 -7.02
N GLY A 458 -12.67 0.30 -5.85
CA GLY A 458 -11.82 1.48 -5.67
C GLY A 458 -12.42 2.80 -6.13
N ILE A 459 -13.72 2.86 -6.47
CA ILE A 459 -14.35 4.13 -6.81
C ILE A 459 -14.38 5.04 -5.58
N GLY A 460 -13.69 6.18 -5.66
CA GLY A 460 -13.56 7.12 -4.56
C GLY A 460 -12.48 6.73 -3.52
N GLY A 461 -11.63 5.74 -3.77
CA GLY A 461 -10.56 5.31 -2.85
C GLY A 461 -9.59 6.45 -2.53
N ALA A 462 -9.12 7.18 -3.51
CA ALA A 462 -8.24 8.35 -3.33
C ALA A 462 -8.89 9.46 -2.48
N THR A 463 -10.14 9.78 -2.76
CA THR A 463 -10.89 10.80 -2.00
C THR A 463 -11.22 10.33 -0.58
N GLY A 464 -11.62 9.06 -0.39
CA GLY A 464 -11.85 8.43 0.91
C GLY A 464 -10.60 8.36 1.78
N SER A 465 -9.45 8.04 1.18
CA SER A 465 -8.15 8.02 1.87
C SER A 465 -7.75 9.39 2.41
N SER A 466 -8.25 10.47 1.83
CA SER A 466 -8.00 11.86 2.26
C SER A 466 -8.92 12.33 3.39
N LYS A 467 -9.92 11.53 3.80
CA LYS A 467 -10.90 11.88 4.84
C LYS A 467 -10.59 11.21 6.18
N SER A 468 -10.97 11.87 7.28
CA SER A 468 -11.09 11.20 8.59
C SER A 468 -12.28 10.25 8.60
N HIS A 469 -12.20 9.20 9.42
CA HIS A 469 -13.31 8.26 9.60
C HIS A 469 -14.32 8.77 10.63
N ASP A 470 -15.57 8.36 10.46
CA ASP A 470 -16.67 8.51 11.41
C ASP A 470 -17.39 7.17 11.62
N VAL A 471 -18.43 7.15 12.45
CA VAL A 471 -19.20 5.94 12.79
C VAL A 471 -19.85 5.27 11.56
N LYS A 472 -20.11 6.02 10.49
CA LYS A 472 -20.76 5.52 9.26
C LYS A 472 -19.77 5.07 8.19
N SER A 473 -18.47 5.36 8.35
CA SER A 473 -17.47 5.10 7.32
C SER A 473 -17.41 3.63 6.90
N ILE A 474 -17.54 2.70 7.84
CA ILE A 474 -17.57 1.26 7.54
C ILE A 474 -18.78 0.87 6.69
N GLU A 475 -19.95 1.52 6.88
CA GLU A 475 -21.17 1.16 6.15
C GLU A 475 -21.21 1.73 4.73
N THR A 476 -20.51 2.84 4.48
CA THR A 476 -20.64 3.62 3.24
C THR A 476 -19.46 3.50 2.27
N ALA A 477 -18.28 3.13 2.76
CA ALA A 477 -17.02 3.17 1.99
C ALA A 477 -16.68 1.86 1.24
N GLY A 478 -17.62 0.92 1.10
CA GLY A 478 -17.35 -0.39 0.49
C GLY A 478 -16.86 -0.34 -0.96
N ALA A 479 -17.33 0.61 -1.75
CA ALA A 479 -16.86 0.80 -3.12
C ALA A 479 -15.45 1.41 -3.21
N GLU A 480 -14.96 2.02 -2.12
CA GLU A 480 -13.65 2.67 -2.05
C GLU A 480 -12.50 1.66 -1.87
N VAL A 481 -12.82 0.40 -1.52
CA VAL A 481 -11.82 -0.65 -1.32
C VAL A 481 -11.54 -1.38 -2.62
N GLN A 482 -10.28 -1.40 -3.00
CA GLN A 482 -9.81 -2.17 -4.15
C GLN A 482 -9.74 -3.67 -3.79
N LYS A 483 -9.87 -4.53 -4.80
CA LYS A 483 -9.74 -5.99 -4.66
C LYS A 483 -8.53 -6.48 -5.46
N GLY A 484 -7.53 -7.00 -4.75
CA GLY A 484 -6.28 -7.46 -5.35
C GLY A 484 -6.42 -8.75 -6.17
N ASN A 485 -5.66 -8.84 -7.27
CA ASN A 485 -5.52 -10.05 -8.09
C ASN A 485 -4.02 -10.38 -8.30
N PRO A 486 -3.39 -11.08 -7.34
CA PRO A 486 -1.96 -11.37 -7.39
C PRO A 486 -1.56 -12.23 -8.60
N VAL A 487 -2.43 -13.05 -9.11
CA VAL A 487 -2.16 -13.88 -10.30
C VAL A 487 -1.96 -13.00 -11.54
N GLU A 488 -2.80 -11.99 -11.72
CA GLU A 488 -2.69 -11.03 -12.82
C GLU A 488 -1.40 -10.20 -12.70
N GLU A 489 -1.08 -9.75 -11.52
CA GLU A 489 0.15 -9.00 -11.26
C GLU A 489 1.41 -9.85 -11.48
N ARG A 490 1.37 -11.15 -11.13
CA ARG A 490 2.46 -12.08 -11.45
C ARG A 490 2.75 -12.18 -12.94
N LYS A 491 1.71 -12.24 -13.77
CA LYS A 491 1.85 -12.26 -15.23
C LYS A 491 2.49 -10.97 -15.74
N ILE A 492 2.06 -9.81 -15.21
CA ILE A 492 2.62 -8.49 -15.56
C ILE A 492 4.11 -8.42 -15.15
N GLN A 493 4.48 -8.87 -13.95
CA GLN A 493 5.88 -8.92 -13.54
C GLN A 493 6.75 -9.76 -14.49
N ARG A 494 6.23 -10.90 -14.97
CA ARG A 494 6.94 -11.76 -15.91
C ARG A 494 7.12 -11.09 -17.26
N LEU A 495 6.08 -10.41 -17.76
CA LEU A 495 6.12 -9.63 -18.99
C LEU A 495 7.22 -8.54 -18.95
N PHE A 496 7.24 -7.74 -17.88
CA PHE A 496 8.20 -6.64 -17.73
C PHE A 496 9.64 -7.12 -17.42
N ARG A 497 9.82 -8.37 -17.00
CA ARG A 497 11.15 -8.98 -16.87
C ARG A 497 11.77 -9.35 -18.24
N ASN A 498 10.98 -9.35 -19.30
CA ASN A 498 11.46 -9.55 -20.65
C ASN A 498 12.14 -8.27 -21.16
N LYS A 499 13.46 -8.34 -21.41
CA LYS A 499 14.29 -7.21 -21.89
C LYS A 499 13.70 -6.57 -23.15
N GLU A 500 13.26 -7.39 -24.12
CA GLU A 500 12.74 -6.89 -25.40
C GLU A 500 11.44 -6.09 -25.24
N VAL A 501 10.64 -6.41 -24.22
CA VAL A 501 9.43 -5.66 -23.84
C VAL A 501 9.83 -4.36 -23.15
N SER A 502 10.66 -4.43 -22.09
CA SER A 502 11.04 -3.27 -21.27
C SER A 502 11.73 -2.18 -22.09
N GLU A 503 12.57 -2.54 -23.06
CA GLU A 503 13.26 -1.60 -23.94
C GLU A 503 12.34 -0.83 -24.91
N LYS A 504 11.10 -1.29 -25.12
CA LYS A 504 10.11 -0.63 -25.99
C LYS A 504 9.20 0.33 -25.25
N VAL A 505 9.19 0.26 -23.93
CA VAL A 505 8.37 1.12 -23.08
C VAL A 505 9.01 2.51 -23.00
N VAL A 506 8.34 3.53 -23.53
CA VAL A 506 8.75 4.94 -23.48
C VAL A 506 8.52 5.51 -22.08
N ARG A 507 7.32 5.35 -21.54
CA ARG A 507 6.90 5.73 -20.18
C ARG A 507 5.86 4.74 -19.67
N CYS A 508 5.81 4.54 -18.38
CA CYS A 508 4.88 3.60 -17.75
C CYS A 508 4.30 4.19 -16.46
N ASN A 509 3.06 3.86 -16.17
CA ASN A 509 2.44 4.15 -14.88
C ASN A 509 1.57 2.97 -14.44
N ASP A 510 1.42 2.79 -13.13
CA ASP A 510 0.53 1.78 -12.56
C ASP A 510 -0.89 2.33 -12.40
N PHE A 511 -1.85 1.44 -12.16
CA PHE A 511 -3.20 1.80 -11.79
C PHE A 511 -3.36 1.72 -10.26
N GLY A 512 -3.07 2.81 -9.61
CA GLY A 512 -3.34 3.05 -8.20
C GLY A 512 -4.49 4.05 -8.03
N ALA A 513 -4.30 4.99 -7.12
CA ALA A 513 -5.26 6.05 -6.84
C ALA A 513 -5.64 6.85 -8.09
N GLY A 514 -6.94 7.08 -8.26
CA GLY A 514 -7.50 7.87 -9.36
C GLY A 514 -7.76 7.11 -10.67
N GLY A 515 -7.43 5.83 -10.76
CA GLY A 515 -7.77 4.99 -11.90
C GLY A 515 -7.24 5.51 -13.24
N VAL A 516 -8.05 5.41 -14.30
CA VAL A 516 -7.66 5.80 -15.68
C VAL A 516 -7.25 7.27 -15.77
N CYS A 517 -7.96 8.18 -15.07
CA CYS A 517 -7.70 9.61 -15.20
C CYS A 517 -6.32 10.01 -14.65
N VAL A 518 -5.78 9.28 -13.68
CA VAL A 518 -4.43 9.50 -13.13
C VAL A 518 -3.42 8.61 -13.86
N ALA A 519 -3.62 7.29 -13.87
CA ALA A 519 -2.67 6.33 -14.42
C ALA A 519 -2.31 6.60 -15.90
N VAL A 520 -3.32 6.84 -16.73
CA VAL A 520 -3.13 7.21 -18.14
C VAL A 520 -2.90 8.71 -18.27
N GLY A 521 -3.68 9.51 -17.53
CA GLY A 521 -3.67 10.97 -17.66
C GLY A 521 -2.32 11.64 -17.34
N GLU A 522 -1.45 11.04 -16.55
CA GLU A 522 -0.12 11.56 -16.19
C GLU A 522 1.00 11.18 -17.18
N LEU A 523 0.73 10.26 -18.11
CA LEU A 523 1.76 9.76 -19.02
C LEU A 523 2.29 10.82 -20.00
N ALA A 524 1.44 11.75 -20.43
CA ALA A 524 1.84 12.82 -21.33
C ALA A 524 1.01 14.10 -21.11
N PRO A 525 1.53 15.28 -21.47
CA PRO A 525 0.79 16.55 -21.31
C PRO A 525 -0.49 16.62 -22.15
N GLY A 526 -0.52 16.04 -23.33
CA GLY A 526 -1.68 15.97 -24.22
C GLY A 526 -2.10 14.54 -24.49
N LEU A 527 -3.36 14.19 -24.17
CA LEU A 527 -3.89 12.84 -24.33
C LEU A 527 -5.34 12.86 -24.77
N VAL A 528 -5.68 11.95 -25.69
CA VAL A 528 -7.07 11.58 -25.98
C VAL A 528 -7.27 10.13 -25.58
N ILE A 529 -8.10 9.90 -24.55
CA ILE A 529 -8.39 8.61 -23.95
C ILE A 529 -9.76 8.14 -24.44
N ASP A 530 -9.84 6.91 -24.93
CA ASP A 530 -11.07 6.23 -25.32
C ASP A 530 -11.50 5.27 -24.19
N LEU A 531 -12.49 5.67 -23.39
CA LEU A 531 -13.01 4.86 -22.29
C LEU A 531 -13.86 3.67 -22.79
N ASP A 532 -14.38 3.72 -24.02
CA ASP A 532 -15.12 2.60 -24.60
C ASP A 532 -14.18 1.42 -24.91
N ALA A 533 -12.90 1.67 -25.12
CA ALA A 533 -11.88 0.64 -25.32
C ALA A 533 -11.45 -0.06 -24.00
N VAL A 534 -11.73 0.53 -22.84
CA VAL A 534 -11.35 -0.04 -21.55
C VAL A 534 -12.12 -1.32 -21.28
N LEU A 535 -11.39 -2.42 -21.02
CA LEU A 535 -12.01 -3.72 -20.72
C LEU A 535 -12.72 -3.70 -19.37
N LYS A 536 -13.91 -4.25 -19.33
CA LYS A 536 -14.82 -4.23 -18.17
C LYS A 536 -14.99 -5.62 -17.57
N LYS A 537 -15.07 -5.72 -16.24
CA LYS A 537 -15.40 -6.95 -15.51
C LYS A 537 -16.85 -7.36 -15.80
N TYR A 538 -17.72 -6.39 -15.96
CA TYR A 538 -19.16 -6.53 -16.25
C TYR A 538 -19.68 -5.26 -16.94
N GLU A 539 -20.78 -5.40 -17.64
CA GLU A 539 -21.44 -4.27 -18.32
C GLU A 539 -22.19 -3.36 -17.35
N GLY A 540 -22.48 -2.13 -17.77
CA GLY A 540 -23.24 -1.15 -17.01
C GLY A 540 -22.41 -0.14 -16.20
N LEU A 541 -21.10 -0.07 -16.44
CA LEU A 541 -20.23 0.99 -15.93
C LEU A 541 -20.49 2.28 -16.74
N THR A 542 -20.67 3.39 -16.04
CA THR A 542 -20.79 4.73 -16.63
C THR A 542 -19.43 5.27 -17.06
N GLY A 543 -19.40 6.29 -17.92
CA GLY A 543 -18.15 6.94 -18.31
C GLY A 543 -17.39 7.54 -17.12
N THR A 544 -18.11 8.11 -16.13
CA THR A 544 -17.53 8.62 -14.89
C THR A 544 -16.85 7.48 -14.09
N GLU A 545 -17.55 6.36 -13.90
CA GLU A 545 -16.98 5.20 -13.18
C GLU A 545 -15.74 4.63 -13.89
N LEU A 546 -15.76 4.54 -15.22
CA LEU A 546 -14.60 4.08 -16.01
C LEU A 546 -13.39 5.02 -15.87
N ALA A 547 -13.63 6.34 -15.77
CA ALA A 547 -12.56 7.33 -15.64
C ALA A 547 -11.83 7.24 -14.29
N ILE A 548 -12.55 6.97 -13.19
CA ILE A 548 -12.02 7.08 -11.83
C ILE A 548 -11.90 5.74 -11.07
N SER A 549 -12.31 4.61 -11.66
CA SER A 549 -12.20 3.30 -11.01
C SER A 549 -10.75 2.90 -10.80
N GLU A 550 -10.42 2.55 -9.57
CA GLU A 550 -9.09 2.14 -9.14
C GLU A 550 -8.92 0.61 -9.17
N SER A 551 -9.63 -0.10 -10.07
CA SER A 551 -9.35 -1.53 -10.29
C SER A 551 -7.88 -1.72 -10.56
N GLN A 552 -7.22 -2.52 -9.74
CA GLN A 552 -5.77 -2.66 -9.73
C GLN A 552 -5.28 -3.81 -10.64
N GLU A 553 -4.00 -4.13 -10.56
CA GLU A 553 -3.29 -5.08 -11.41
C GLU A 553 -3.43 -4.74 -12.90
N ARG A 554 -3.26 -3.46 -13.20
CA ARG A 554 -3.21 -2.90 -14.55
C ARG A 554 -1.98 -2.01 -14.69
N MET A 555 -1.41 -1.95 -15.88
CA MET A 555 -0.31 -1.04 -16.21
C MET A 555 -0.66 -0.27 -17.48
N ALA A 556 -0.36 1.02 -17.50
CA ALA A 556 -0.44 1.86 -18.70
C ALA A 556 0.96 2.10 -19.24
N ILE A 557 1.21 1.71 -20.48
CA ILE A 557 2.50 1.93 -21.14
C ILE A 557 2.35 2.79 -22.38
N VAL A 558 3.26 3.74 -22.55
CA VAL A 558 3.43 4.51 -23.78
C VAL A 558 4.44 3.79 -24.67
N ILE A 559 4.08 3.55 -25.90
CA ILE A 559 4.95 2.93 -26.92
C ILE A 559 4.83 3.62 -28.26
N ASP A 560 5.80 3.39 -29.13
CA ASP A 560 5.65 3.67 -30.57
C ASP A 560 4.64 2.68 -31.18
N GLU A 561 3.69 3.16 -31.98
CA GLU A 561 2.63 2.35 -32.60
C GLU A 561 3.17 1.11 -33.36
N LYS A 562 4.35 1.21 -33.98
CA LYS A 562 5.01 0.09 -34.70
C LYS A 562 5.33 -1.11 -33.81
N ASP A 563 5.46 -0.92 -32.50
CA ASP A 563 5.78 -1.97 -31.51
C ASP A 563 4.53 -2.64 -30.93
N ALA A 564 3.32 -2.15 -31.26
CA ALA A 564 2.06 -2.61 -30.67
C ALA A 564 1.81 -4.13 -30.85
N ASP A 565 2.00 -4.63 -32.06
CA ASP A 565 1.75 -6.06 -32.35
C ASP A 565 2.74 -6.98 -31.62
N PHE A 566 4.00 -6.53 -31.49
CA PHE A 566 4.99 -7.26 -30.69
C PHE A 566 4.56 -7.33 -29.21
N ILE A 567 4.21 -6.20 -28.60
CA ILE A 567 3.76 -6.16 -27.18
C ILE A 567 2.52 -7.03 -26.97
N LYS A 568 1.52 -6.95 -27.89
CA LYS A 568 0.32 -7.81 -27.82
C LYS A 568 0.66 -9.28 -27.89
N ALA A 569 1.62 -9.67 -28.74
CA ALA A 569 2.07 -11.07 -28.85
C ALA A 569 2.78 -11.54 -27.56
N GLU A 570 3.60 -10.70 -26.93
CA GLU A 570 4.25 -11.02 -25.65
C GLU A 570 3.24 -11.11 -24.50
N CYS A 571 2.25 -10.20 -24.44
CA CYS A 571 1.14 -10.28 -23.50
C CYS A 571 0.36 -11.60 -23.64
N ALA A 572 0.07 -12.03 -24.87
CA ALA A 572 -0.63 -13.28 -25.13
C ALA A 572 0.13 -14.51 -24.60
N LYS A 573 1.47 -14.52 -24.60
CA LYS A 573 2.28 -15.61 -24.02
C LYS A 573 2.09 -15.76 -22.52
N GLU A 574 1.82 -14.65 -21.83
CA GLU A 574 1.55 -14.61 -20.38
C GLU A 574 0.04 -14.70 -20.06
N ASN A 575 -0.82 -14.88 -21.05
CA ASN A 575 -2.29 -14.80 -20.90
C ASN A 575 -2.76 -13.47 -20.29
N LEU A 576 -2.16 -12.36 -20.72
CA LEU A 576 -2.55 -11.01 -20.34
C LEU A 576 -3.44 -10.40 -21.42
N GLU A 577 -4.50 -9.71 -20.99
CA GLU A 577 -5.28 -8.85 -21.85
C GLU A 577 -4.54 -7.53 -22.09
N VAL A 578 -4.67 -6.98 -23.29
CA VAL A 578 -4.04 -5.73 -23.68
C VAL A 578 -4.89 -5.01 -24.71
N VAL A 579 -5.15 -3.71 -24.45
CA VAL A 579 -5.94 -2.86 -25.35
C VAL A 579 -5.28 -1.50 -25.50
N GLN A 580 -5.44 -0.88 -26.68
CA GLN A 580 -5.07 0.53 -26.86
C GLN A 580 -6.19 1.41 -26.30
N VAL A 581 -5.86 2.29 -25.35
CA VAL A 581 -6.85 3.15 -24.69
C VAL A 581 -6.63 4.64 -24.92
N ALA A 582 -5.44 5.05 -25.44
CA ALA A 582 -5.20 6.47 -25.68
C ALA A 582 -4.17 6.70 -26.79
N VAL A 583 -4.16 7.95 -27.26
CA VAL A 583 -3.15 8.50 -28.18
C VAL A 583 -2.58 9.79 -27.61
N VAL A 584 -1.27 9.95 -27.67
CA VAL A 584 -0.56 11.17 -27.26
C VAL A 584 -0.76 12.25 -28.33
N THR A 585 -1.10 13.45 -27.91
CA THR A 585 -1.34 14.61 -28.79
C THR A 585 -0.43 15.78 -28.44
N ASP A 586 -0.36 16.76 -29.33
CA ASP A 586 0.32 18.05 -29.11
C ASP A 586 -0.61 19.13 -28.49
N GLN A 587 -1.84 18.77 -28.18
CA GLN A 587 -2.81 19.63 -27.53
C GLN A 587 -2.65 19.54 -26.01
N ASN A 588 -2.10 20.44 -25.32
CA ASN A 588 -1.87 20.43 -23.87
C ASN A 588 -3.18 20.26 -23.05
N ARG A 589 -3.90 19.15 -23.28
CA ARG A 589 -5.22 18.84 -22.70
C ARG A 589 -5.38 17.36 -22.37
N LEU A 590 -6.12 17.07 -21.31
CA LEU A 590 -6.67 15.76 -21.03
C LEU A 590 -8.09 15.66 -21.60
N VAL A 591 -8.26 14.80 -22.60
CA VAL A 591 -9.57 14.53 -23.20
C VAL A 591 -9.92 13.07 -22.95
N MET A 592 -11.13 12.80 -22.42
CA MET A 592 -11.68 11.45 -22.26
C MET A 592 -12.99 11.34 -23.00
N LYS A 593 -13.11 10.30 -23.82
CA LYS A 593 -14.29 10.03 -24.64
C LYS A 593 -15.05 8.82 -24.12
N HIS A 594 -16.38 8.91 -24.12
CA HIS A 594 -17.28 7.81 -23.86
C HIS A 594 -18.57 7.94 -24.70
N MET A 595 -18.99 6.85 -25.34
CA MET A 595 -20.17 6.83 -26.24
C MET A 595 -20.10 7.90 -27.35
N GLY A 596 -18.87 8.22 -27.82
CA GLY A 596 -18.63 9.21 -28.89
C GLY A 596 -18.59 10.67 -28.40
N GLU A 597 -18.82 10.95 -27.14
CA GLU A 597 -18.83 12.30 -26.55
C GLU A 597 -17.57 12.55 -25.72
N ASP A 598 -17.08 13.81 -25.69
CA ASP A 598 -16.02 14.24 -24.78
C ASP A 598 -16.65 14.45 -23.38
N ILE A 599 -16.46 13.47 -22.48
CA ILE A 599 -16.96 13.57 -21.10
C ILE A 599 -15.99 14.28 -20.16
N VAL A 600 -14.71 14.36 -20.53
CA VAL A 600 -13.68 15.18 -19.88
C VAL A 600 -12.89 15.91 -20.96
N ASN A 601 -12.72 17.21 -20.80
CA ASN A 601 -11.90 18.02 -21.70
C ASN A 601 -11.34 19.23 -20.93
N ILE A 602 -10.19 19.04 -20.26
CA ILE A 602 -9.58 19.98 -19.32
C ILE A 602 -8.16 20.33 -19.77
N SER A 603 -7.78 21.61 -19.65
CA SER A 603 -6.42 22.02 -19.93
C SER A 603 -5.42 21.40 -18.94
N ARG A 604 -4.24 20.99 -19.44
CA ARG A 604 -3.20 20.42 -18.58
C ARG A 604 -2.74 21.41 -17.50
N ASP A 605 -2.57 22.67 -17.87
CA ASP A 605 -2.12 23.71 -16.96
C ASP A 605 -3.10 23.89 -15.78
N PHE A 606 -4.40 23.76 -16.03
CA PHE A 606 -5.41 23.82 -14.97
C PHE A 606 -5.38 22.54 -14.10
N LEU A 607 -5.30 21.39 -14.73
CA LEU A 607 -5.25 20.11 -14.01
C LEU A 607 -4.03 20.03 -13.07
N ASP A 608 -2.86 20.49 -13.55
CA ASP A 608 -1.60 20.47 -12.82
C ASP A 608 -1.48 21.59 -11.77
N ALA A 609 -2.37 22.59 -11.78
CA ALA A 609 -2.43 23.63 -10.74
C ALA A 609 -2.76 23.08 -9.35
N ALA A 610 -3.32 21.87 -9.28
CA ALA A 610 -3.61 21.12 -8.05
C ALA A 610 -4.49 21.88 -7.04
N GLY A 611 -5.47 22.64 -7.52
CA GLY A 611 -6.46 23.38 -6.74
C GLY A 611 -6.00 24.77 -6.27
N ALA A 612 -6.68 25.29 -5.27
CA ALA A 612 -6.41 26.59 -4.67
C ALA A 612 -5.15 26.55 -3.79
N LYS A 613 -4.37 27.63 -3.81
CA LYS A 613 -3.23 27.76 -2.89
C LYS A 613 -3.70 27.81 -1.45
N ARG A 614 -3.10 26.98 -0.61
CA ARG A 614 -3.40 26.86 0.82
C ARG A 614 -2.31 27.53 1.65
N TYR A 615 -2.72 28.13 2.77
CA TYR A 615 -1.82 28.85 3.67
C TYR A 615 -2.14 28.44 5.11
N GLN A 616 -1.08 28.26 5.94
CA GLN A 616 -1.23 27.83 7.31
C GLN A 616 -0.15 28.43 8.22
N ASN A 617 -0.54 28.79 9.44
CA ASN A 617 0.39 29.06 10.52
C ASN A 617 0.73 27.75 11.25
N VAL A 618 1.96 27.63 11.71
CA VAL A 618 2.45 26.45 12.41
C VAL A 618 2.95 26.84 13.80
N LYS A 619 2.60 26.02 14.81
CA LYS A 619 3.11 26.19 16.16
C LYS A 619 3.67 24.87 16.69
N ILE A 620 4.99 24.80 16.88
CA ILE A 620 5.65 23.64 17.48
C ILE A 620 5.54 23.73 18.99
N THR A 621 4.97 22.70 19.62
CA THR A 621 4.94 22.52 21.08
C THR A 621 6.19 21.78 21.54
N LEU A 622 6.69 22.11 22.74
CA LEU A 622 7.87 21.46 23.29
C LEU A 622 7.51 20.18 24.07
N PRO A 623 8.40 19.17 24.07
CA PRO A 623 8.20 17.98 24.89
C PRO A 623 8.39 18.29 26.38
N ASP A 624 7.66 17.58 27.22
CA ASP A 624 7.83 17.63 28.67
C ASP A 624 8.97 16.70 29.09
N PHE A 625 10.14 17.26 29.39
CA PHE A 625 11.33 16.50 29.77
C PHE A 625 11.24 15.82 31.14
N GLU A 626 10.24 16.20 31.98
CA GLU A 626 9.96 15.47 33.23
C GLU A 626 9.19 14.16 33.00
N LYS A 627 8.58 13.99 31.82
CA LYS A 627 7.80 12.82 31.40
C LYS A 627 8.43 12.04 30.24
N THR A 628 9.75 12.09 30.11
CA THR A 628 10.48 11.40 29.06
C THR A 628 10.24 9.88 29.12
N PRO A 629 10.13 9.19 27.97
CA PRO A 629 10.04 7.73 27.94
C PRO A 629 11.37 7.03 28.28
N PHE A 630 12.49 7.76 28.32
CA PHE A 630 13.82 7.20 28.50
C PHE A 630 14.21 6.92 29.96
N ASP A 631 13.65 7.65 30.93
CA ASP A 631 14.10 7.64 32.34
C ASP A 631 13.18 6.86 33.28
N LYS A 632 12.36 5.95 32.76
CA LYS A 632 11.47 5.14 33.61
C LYS A 632 12.26 4.13 34.42
N GLN A 633 12.50 4.43 35.70
CA GLN A 633 12.95 3.44 36.66
C GLN A 633 11.77 2.52 37.06
N SER A 634 11.99 1.21 36.94
CA SER A 634 11.05 0.23 37.47
C SER A 634 11.03 0.29 38.99
N GLN A 635 9.82 0.35 39.60
CA GLN A 635 9.64 0.24 41.06
C GLN A 635 9.44 -1.20 41.54
N THR A 636 9.47 -2.17 40.60
CA THR A 636 9.27 -3.61 40.88
C THR A 636 10.61 -4.34 40.94
N SER A 637 10.61 -5.58 41.45
CA SER A 637 11.81 -6.42 41.43
C SER A 637 12.28 -6.71 40.00
N PHE A 638 13.55 -7.04 39.82
CA PHE A 638 14.13 -7.40 38.51
C PHE A 638 13.29 -8.49 37.79
N VAL A 639 12.89 -9.54 38.52
CA VAL A 639 12.11 -10.64 37.96
C VAL A 639 10.73 -10.18 37.49
N GLU A 640 10.06 -9.33 38.27
CA GLU A 640 8.76 -8.76 37.93
C GLU A 640 8.88 -7.83 36.72
N THR A 641 9.89 -6.95 36.71
CA THR A 641 10.20 -6.06 35.57
C THR A 641 10.42 -6.85 34.29
N VAL A 642 11.18 -7.95 34.31
CA VAL A 642 11.40 -8.83 33.17
C VAL A 642 10.08 -9.44 32.69
N LYS A 643 9.27 -9.99 33.58
CA LYS A 643 7.97 -10.56 33.24
C LYS A 643 7.01 -9.53 32.62
N GLU A 644 6.89 -8.36 33.22
CA GLU A 644 6.08 -7.26 32.73
C GLU A 644 6.55 -6.80 31.34
N THR A 645 7.87 -6.70 31.14
CA THR A 645 8.45 -6.30 29.85
C THR A 645 8.18 -7.33 28.78
N LEU A 646 8.43 -8.62 29.05
CA LEU A 646 8.21 -9.69 28.07
C LEU A 646 6.72 -9.95 27.77
N SER A 647 5.80 -9.52 28.65
CA SER A 647 4.37 -9.63 28.41
C SER A 647 3.76 -8.49 27.59
N LYS A 648 4.52 -7.43 27.32
CA LYS A 648 4.07 -6.33 26.44
C LYS A 648 3.97 -6.83 25.01
N LEU A 649 2.89 -6.48 24.30
CA LEU A 649 2.71 -6.83 22.88
C LEU A 649 3.86 -6.34 22.00
N SER A 650 4.41 -5.17 22.31
CA SER A 650 5.56 -4.59 21.59
C SER A 650 6.91 -5.32 21.82
N VAL A 651 6.95 -6.28 22.75
CA VAL A 651 8.17 -7.03 23.13
C VAL A 651 7.99 -8.53 22.95
N ALA A 652 6.75 -9.03 23.11
CA ALA A 652 6.43 -10.44 22.92
C ALA A 652 6.74 -10.89 21.48
N SER A 653 7.19 -12.16 21.35
CA SER A 653 7.47 -12.70 20.01
C SER A 653 6.23 -12.68 19.12
N GLN A 654 6.43 -12.27 17.87
CA GLN A 654 5.40 -12.25 16.83
C GLN A 654 5.52 -13.45 15.87
N LYS A 655 6.15 -14.53 16.30
CA LYS A 655 6.41 -15.71 15.47
C LYS A 655 5.16 -16.24 14.76
N GLY A 656 4.02 -16.34 15.47
CA GLY A 656 2.76 -16.80 14.87
C GLY A 656 2.20 -15.87 13.78
N LEU A 657 2.52 -14.57 13.82
CA LEU A 657 2.23 -13.62 12.74
C LEU A 657 3.21 -13.83 11.57
N ILE A 658 4.51 -13.87 11.86
CA ILE A 658 5.57 -13.94 10.86
C ILE A 658 5.49 -15.23 10.02
N GLU A 659 5.16 -16.37 10.63
CA GLU A 659 5.06 -17.67 9.96
C GLU A 659 3.90 -17.80 8.94
N ARG A 660 3.01 -16.81 8.85
CA ARG A 660 1.98 -16.74 7.80
C ARG A 660 2.55 -16.33 6.44
N PHE A 661 3.73 -15.73 6.41
CA PHE A 661 4.36 -15.16 5.23
C PHE A 661 5.48 -16.06 4.71
N ASP A 662 5.49 -16.30 3.40
CA ASP A 662 6.59 -17.03 2.79
C ASP A 662 7.83 -16.13 2.69
N SER A 663 8.87 -16.51 3.42
CA SER A 663 10.14 -15.79 3.48
C SER A 663 11.24 -16.37 2.58
N SER A 664 10.96 -17.44 1.85
CA SER A 664 11.95 -18.20 1.08
C SER A 664 11.66 -18.34 -0.41
N ILE A 665 10.45 -18.02 -0.84
CA ILE A 665 10.05 -18.10 -2.24
C ILE A 665 10.91 -17.18 -3.11
N GLY A 666 11.23 -17.61 -4.32
CA GLY A 666 12.08 -16.85 -5.25
C GLY A 666 13.58 -17.12 -5.08
N ASN A 667 13.98 -17.87 -4.04
CA ASN A 667 15.34 -18.40 -3.81
C ASN A 667 16.46 -17.33 -3.72
N GLY A 668 16.11 -16.08 -3.41
CA GLY A 668 17.07 -14.98 -3.23
C GLY A 668 17.34 -14.59 -1.77
N THR A 669 16.59 -15.16 -0.81
CA THR A 669 16.67 -14.79 0.60
C THR A 669 18.05 -15.12 1.19
N VAL A 670 18.70 -14.11 1.76
CA VAL A 670 19.98 -14.24 2.49
C VAL A 670 19.73 -14.37 3.99
N LEU A 671 18.82 -13.57 4.54
CA LEU A 671 18.39 -13.65 5.93
C LEU A 671 16.94 -14.09 6.01
N SER A 672 16.69 -15.22 6.68
CA SER A 672 15.35 -15.61 7.11
C SER A 672 14.89 -14.75 8.28
N PRO A 673 13.57 -14.58 8.52
CA PRO A 673 13.04 -13.83 9.66
C PRO A 673 13.51 -14.35 11.02
N PHE A 674 13.90 -15.63 11.09
CA PHE A 674 14.47 -16.28 12.27
C PHE A 674 15.79 -16.94 11.92
N GLY A 675 16.82 -16.63 12.72
CA GLY A 675 18.15 -17.21 12.60
C GLY A 675 18.44 -18.27 13.67
N GLY A 676 19.67 -18.79 13.65
CA GLY A 676 20.18 -19.81 14.55
C GLY A 676 19.68 -21.22 14.26
N ILE A 677 20.33 -22.21 14.87
CA ILE A 677 20.04 -23.66 14.66
C ILE A 677 18.60 -24.03 14.97
N LYS A 678 17.95 -23.30 15.88
CA LYS A 678 16.58 -23.55 16.34
C LYS A 678 15.55 -22.68 15.63
N TYR A 679 15.93 -21.76 14.75
CA TYR A 679 15.04 -20.78 14.11
C TYR A 679 14.20 -20.01 15.14
N HIS A 680 14.85 -19.45 16.18
CA HIS A 680 14.20 -18.70 17.26
C HIS A 680 14.72 -17.27 17.42
N THR A 681 15.86 -16.94 16.83
CA THR A 681 16.43 -15.59 16.93
C THR A 681 15.88 -14.72 15.81
N GLU A 682 15.02 -13.76 16.18
CA GLU A 682 14.43 -12.82 15.22
C GLU A 682 15.53 -11.92 14.62
N THR A 683 15.44 -11.67 13.31
CA THR A 683 16.30 -10.69 12.61
C THR A 683 15.70 -9.29 12.71
N GLU A 684 16.51 -8.26 12.52
CA GLU A 684 16.10 -6.85 12.63
C GLU A 684 15.82 -6.19 11.26
N GLY A 685 15.77 -6.99 10.20
CA GLY A 685 15.52 -6.54 8.84
C GLY A 685 15.58 -7.69 7.85
N MET A 686 15.64 -7.37 6.57
CA MET A 686 15.69 -8.36 5.49
C MET A 686 16.90 -8.16 4.59
N ALA A 687 17.41 -9.27 4.03
CA ALA A 687 18.47 -9.25 3.03
C ALA A 687 18.21 -10.31 1.95
N ALA A 688 18.47 -9.94 0.69
CA ALA A 688 18.32 -10.84 -0.45
C ALA A 688 19.31 -10.51 -1.57
N LEU A 689 19.69 -11.53 -2.33
CA LEU A 689 20.51 -11.40 -3.54
C LEU A 689 19.74 -10.60 -4.62
N ILE A 690 20.49 -9.79 -5.38
CA ILE A 690 19.94 -9.13 -6.56
C ILE A 690 19.47 -10.19 -7.57
N PRO A 691 18.27 -10.06 -8.16
CA PRO A 691 17.61 -11.11 -8.95
C PRO A 691 18.15 -11.22 -10.38
N VAL A 692 19.44 -11.48 -10.53
CA VAL A 692 20.08 -11.71 -11.85
C VAL A 692 19.49 -12.93 -12.57
N LEU A 693 19.49 -12.94 -13.91
CA LEU A 693 18.98 -14.03 -14.72
C LEU A 693 20.09 -14.81 -15.39
N GLY A 694 20.09 -16.14 -15.22
CA GLY A 694 21.01 -17.04 -15.92
C GLY A 694 22.46 -16.99 -15.45
N LYS A 695 22.75 -16.35 -14.33
CA LYS A 695 24.07 -16.22 -13.68
C LYS A 695 23.94 -16.13 -12.17
N GLU A 696 25.05 -16.16 -11.47
CA GLU A 696 25.11 -16.01 -10.01
C GLU A 696 25.65 -14.62 -9.63
N THR A 697 25.33 -14.17 -8.42
CA THR A 697 25.81 -12.91 -7.87
C THR A 697 26.11 -13.06 -6.37
N THR A 698 27.06 -12.27 -5.86
CA THR A 698 27.27 -12.07 -4.43
C THR A 698 26.69 -10.74 -3.94
N THR A 699 26.17 -9.91 -4.83
CA THR A 699 25.57 -8.63 -4.46
C THR A 699 24.18 -8.85 -3.88
N ALA A 700 23.95 -8.30 -2.68
CA ALA A 700 22.69 -8.37 -1.97
C ALA A 700 22.20 -6.96 -1.59
N SER A 701 20.90 -6.81 -1.44
CA SER A 701 20.29 -5.64 -0.77
C SER A 701 20.03 -5.96 0.69
N VAL A 702 20.12 -4.94 1.55
CA VAL A 702 19.76 -4.99 2.97
C VAL A 702 18.78 -3.88 3.24
N MET A 703 17.63 -4.20 3.85
CA MET A 703 16.59 -3.21 4.20
C MET A 703 16.14 -3.40 5.65
N THR A 704 15.99 -2.27 6.34
CA THR A 704 15.52 -2.20 7.73
C THR A 704 14.49 -1.10 7.89
N TYR A 705 13.84 -1.06 9.07
CA TYR A 705 13.00 0.05 9.46
C TYR A 705 13.30 0.51 10.89
N GLY A 706 12.86 1.73 11.22
CA GLY A 706 12.86 2.27 12.58
C GLY A 706 11.61 3.09 12.85
N TYR A 707 11.03 2.91 14.04
CA TYR A 707 9.91 3.69 14.55
C TYR A 707 9.51 3.26 15.97
N ASN A 708 9.20 4.23 16.85
CA ASN A 708 8.70 3.98 18.19
C ASN A 708 7.58 4.96 18.57
N PRO A 709 6.31 4.50 18.74
CA PRO A 709 5.18 5.35 19.04
C PRO A 709 5.28 6.06 20.40
N LEU A 710 5.96 5.48 21.39
CA LEU A 710 6.12 6.10 22.70
C LEU A 710 6.99 7.35 22.63
N ILE A 711 8.09 7.30 21.87
CA ILE A 711 8.97 8.44 21.64
C ILE A 711 8.24 9.50 20.82
N SER A 712 7.55 9.10 19.76
CA SER A 712 6.83 10.00 18.86
C SER A 712 5.68 10.74 19.53
N LYS A 713 4.93 10.08 20.43
CA LYS A 713 3.88 10.72 21.22
C LYS A 713 4.42 11.72 22.23
N TRP A 714 5.58 11.44 22.81
CA TRP A 714 6.26 12.38 23.71
C TRP A 714 6.81 13.58 22.95
N SER A 715 7.46 13.32 21.80
CA SER A 715 8.06 14.35 20.95
C SER A 715 8.16 13.85 19.50
N PRO A 716 7.36 14.38 18.57
CA PRO A 716 7.48 14.03 17.15
C PRO A 716 8.89 14.26 16.57
N TYR A 717 9.58 15.31 17.03
CA TYR A 717 10.96 15.62 16.66
C TYR A 717 11.92 14.49 17.03
N HIS A 718 11.88 14.03 18.29
CA HIS A 718 12.70 12.89 18.74
C HIS A 718 12.23 11.58 18.10
N GLY A 719 10.93 11.38 17.92
CA GLY A 719 10.37 10.22 17.26
C GLY A 719 10.99 9.98 15.89
N ALA A 720 11.04 11.02 15.06
CA ALA A 720 11.66 10.95 13.73
C ALA A 720 13.18 10.76 13.79
N MET A 721 13.86 11.51 14.69
CA MET A 721 15.31 11.39 14.88
C MET A 721 15.70 9.95 15.28
N TYR A 722 15.01 9.37 16.26
CA TYR A 722 15.28 7.99 16.72
C TYR A 722 14.90 6.94 15.70
N ALA A 723 13.82 7.14 14.95
CA ALA A 723 13.42 6.24 13.86
C ALA A 723 14.53 6.08 12.80
N ILE A 724 15.14 7.20 12.40
CA ILE A 724 16.23 7.17 11.41
C ILE A 724 17.48 6.52 12.01
N VAL A 725 17.87 6.91 13.23
CA VAL A 725 19.06 6.32 13.89
C VAL A 725 18.88 4.82 14.11
N GLU A 726 17.68 4.36 14.49
CA GLU A 726 17.34 2.94 14.64
C GLU A 726 17.50 2.18 13.32
N SER A 727 16.92 2.69 12.23
CA SER A 727 17.03 2.02 10.93
C SER A 727 18.47 1.93 10.43
N VAL A 728 19.30 2.97 10.67
CA VAL A 728 20.74 2.96 10.35
C VAL A 728 21.49 1.97 11.22
N ALA A 729 21.23 1.95 12.54
CA ALA A 729 21.90 1.02 13.47
C ALA A 729 21.64 -0.45 13.10
N LYS A 730 20.39 -0.77 12.68
CA LYS A 730 20.02 -2.10 12.20
C LYS A 730 20.77 -2.48 10.91
N ILE A 731 20.91 -1.56 9.95
CA ILE A 731 21.75 -1.80 8.75
C ILE A 731 23.19 -2.15 9.15
N VAL A 732 23.80 -1.36 10.04
CA VAL A 732 25.18 -1.61 10.52
C VAL A 732 25.27 -2.96 11.23
N ALA A 733 24.30 -3.28 12.11
CA ALA A 733 24.26 -4.56 12.83
C ALA A 733 24.14 -5.77 11.90
N MET A 734 23.50 -5.60 10.74
CA MET A 734 23.36 -6.63 9.71
C MET A 734 24.55 -6.68 8.73
N GLY A 735 25.62 -5.94 8.97
CA GLY A 735 26.82 -5.91 8.12
C GLY A 735 26.75 -4.95 6.93
N GLY A 736 25.69 -4.15 6.82
CA GLY A 736 25.52 -3.17 5.74
C GLY A 736 26.39 -1.92 5.93
N ASN A 737 26.80 -1.32 4.81
CA ASN A 737 27.56 -0.08 4.81
C ASN A 737 26.61 1.11 5.00
N TYR A 738 26.71 1.82 6.14
CA TYR A 738 25.79 2.94 6.39
C TYR A 738 26.05 4.16 5.49
N HIS A 739 27.27 4.35 4.96
CA HIS A 739 27.57 5.48 4.07
C HIS A 739 26.79 5.48 2.76
N THR A 740 26.30 4.32 2.33
CA THR A 740 25.53 4.15 1.09
C THR A 740 24.04 3.99 1.33
N ILE A 741 23.57 4.20 2.56
CA ILE A 741 22.13 4.14 2.87
C ILE A 741 21.36 5.25 2.12
N ARG A 742 20.21 4.88 1.59
CA ARG A 742 19.15 5.79 1.15
C ARG A 742 17.88 5.45 1.90
N PHE A 743 17.08 6.50 2.21
CA PHE A 743 15.83 6.32 2.95
C PHE A 743 14.61 6.51 2.05
N SER A 744 13.52 5.88 2.46
CA SER A 744 12.16 6.27 2.13
C SER A 744 11.39 6.44 3.44
N PHE A 745 10.67 7.55 3.60
CA PHE A 745 9.94 7.81 4.84
C PHE A 745 8.44 7.59 4.64
N GLN A 746 7.78 7.07 5.68
CA GLN A 746 6.32 7.07 5.78
C GLN A 746 5.88 7.98 6.90
N GLU A 747 5.13 9.00 6.55
CA GLU A 747 4.52 9.89 7.52
C GLU A 747 3.03 9.58 7.67
N TYR A 748 2.57 9.52 8.93
CA TYR A 748 1.17 9.28 9.25
C TYR A 748 0.76 10.07 10.48
N PHE A 749 -0.14 11.03 10.29
CA PHE A 749 -0.58 11.96 11.32
C PHE A 749 -2.11 12.06 11.33
N GLU A 750 -2.63 12.65 12.41
CA GLU A 750 -4.02 13.05 12.54
C GLU A 750 -4.46 14.03 11.44
N LYS A 751 -5.75 14.23 11.27
CA LYS A 751 -6.27 15.29 10.39
C LYS A 751 -5.88 16.65 10.96
N LEU A 752 -5.08 17.42 10.22
CA LEU A 752 -4.45 18.64 10.74
C LEU A 752 -5.44 19.80 10.93
N LEU A 753 -6.50 19.88 10.10
CA LEU A 753 -7.49 20.95 10.09
C LEU A 753 -6.84 22.34 10.04
N ASP A 754 -7.57 23.38 10.48
CA ASP A 754 -7.05 24.75 10.63
C ASP A 754 -6.56 24.97 12.08
N ASN A 755 -5.59 24.17 12.51
CA ASN A 755 -5.03 24.24 13.86
C ASN A 755 -3.49 24.28 13.81
N PRO A 756 -2.85 25.43 14.16
CA PRO A 756 -1.40 25.56 14.13
C PRO A 756 -0.63 24.52 14.96
N ILE A 757 -1.21 24.00 16.05
CA ILE A 757 -0.56 23.01 16.93
C ILE A 757 -0.52 21.64 16.25
N THR A 758 -1.59 21.21 15.59
CA THR A 758 -1.59 19.93 14.87
C THR A 758 -0.59 19.95 13.72
N TRP A 759 -0.47 21.09 13.01
CA TRP A 759 0.56 21.31 11.99
C TRP A 759 1.98 21.34 12.55
N GLY A 760 2.14 21.69 13.82
CA GLY A 760 3.43 21.64 14.53
C GLY A 760 4.00 20.22 14.65
N LYS A 761 3.15 19.18 14.67
CA LYS A 761 3.59 17.79 14.84
C LYS A 761 4.40 17.27 13.63
N PRO A 762 3.88 17.27 12.39
CA PRO A 762 4.68 16.88 11.23
C PRO A 762 5.87 17.81 10.99
N THR A 763 5.72 19.12 11.25
CA THR A 763 6.83 20.06 11.13
C THR A 763 7.99 19.71 12.08
N ALA A 764 7.69 19.37 13.34
CA ALA A 764 8.69 18.96 14.31
C ALA A 764 9.34 17.62 13.91
N ALA A 765 8.56 16.64 13.44
CA ALA A 765 9.08 15.37 12.98
C ALA A 765 10.06 15.54 11.80
N LEU A 766 9.69 16.35 10.81
CA LEU A 766 10.54 16.64 9.66
C LEU A 766 11.81 17.42 10.03
N LEU A 767 11.76 18.32 11.02
CA LEU A 767 12.98 18.98 11.55
C LEU A 767 13.91 17.97 12.22
N GLY A 768 13.37 17.04 13.02
CA GLY A 768 14.15 15.94 13.60
C GLY A 768 14.80 15.05 12.54
N ALA A 769 14.04 14.72 11.48
CA ALA A 769 14.56 13.98 10.33
C ALA A 769 15.63 14.75 9.55
N TYR A 770 15.42 16.06 9.33
CA TYR A 770 16.38 16.95 8.68
C TYR A 770 17.72 16.94 9.42
N ARG A 771 17.68 17.09 10.75
CA ARG A 771 18.89 17.09 11.59
C ARG A 771 19.74 15.84 11.40
N VAL A 772 19.12 14.66 11.44
CA VAL A 772 19.84 13.37 11.28
C VAL A 772 20.43 13.24 9.89
N GLN A 773 19.64 13.52 8.85
CA GLN A 773 20.06 13.42 7.45
C GLN A 773 21.26 14.33 7.18
N SER A 774 21.20 15.58 7.66
CA SER A 774 22.28 16.55 7.51
C SER A 774 23.56 16.14 8.28
N ALA A 775 23.41 15.61 9.51
CA ALA A 775 24.52 15.18 10.33
C ALA A 775 25.22 13.94 9.78
N LEU A 776 24.47 12.92 9.35
CA LEU A 776 25.02 11.67 8.84
C LEU A 776 25.37 11.74 7.34
N LYS A 777 24.99 12.80 6.63
CA LYS A 777 25.11 12.92 5.17
C LYS A 777 24.37 11.82 4.40
N LEU A 778 23.23 11.42 4.92
CA LEU A 778 22.34 10.42 4.33
C LEU A 778 21.00 11.06 3.97
N ALA A 779 20.39 10.66 2.85
CA ALA A 779 19.16 11.30 2.40
C ALA A 779 17.98 10.35 2.26
N SER A 780 16.81 10.86 2.59
CA SER A 780 15.55 10.33 2.06
C SER A 780 15.41 10.78 0.61
N ILE A 781 15.28 9.83 -0.29
CA ILE A 781 15.11 10.07 -1.74
C ILE A 781 13.68 9.80 -2.20
N GLY A 782 12.79 9.47 -1.27
CA GLY A 782 11.37 9.32 -1.48
C GLY A 782 10.60 9.18 -0.19
N GLY A 783 9.32 9.05 -0.29
CA GLY A 783 8.42 8.90 0.85
C GLY A 783 6.96 8.93 0.45
N LYS A 784 6.10 8.72 1.44
CA LYS A 784 4.65 8.78 1.34
C LYS A 784 4.10 9.45 2.59
N ASP A 785 3.04 10.24 2.47
CA ASP A 785 2.35 10.84 3.60
C ASP A 785 0.88 10.46 3.67
N SER A 786 0.32 10.50 4.86
CA SER A 786 -1.10 10.35 5.14
C SER A 786 -1.50 11.23 6.31
N MET A 787 -2.40 12.20 6.07
CA MET A 787 -2.87 13.17 7.07
C MET A 787 -4.35 12.95 7.39
N SER A 788 -4.74 11.69 7.58
CA SER A 788 -6.14 11.29 7.80
C SER A 788 -6.34 10.35 8.98
N GLY A 789 -5.38 10.30 9.91
CA GLY A 789 -5.34 9.38 11.05
C GLY A 789 -6.21 9.81 12.25
N SER A 790 -7.46 10.18 12.01
CA SER A 790 -8.40 10.58 13.07
C SER A 790 -9.72 9.81 12.99
N PHE A 791 -10.30 9.54 14.15
CA PHE A 791 -11.65 9.02 14.32
C PHE A 791 -12.26 9.70 15.55
N GLU A 792 -13.26 10.56 15.36
CA GLU A 792 -13.79 11.42 16.40
C GLU A 792 -12.65 12.16 17.14
N ASP A 793 -12.56 12.01 18.47
CA ASP A 793 -11.52 12.63 19.30
C ASP A 793 -10.26 11.74 19.46
N LEU A 794 -10.22 10.58 18.81
CA LEU A 794 -9.07 9.68 18.86
C LEU A 794 -8.16 9.89 17.64
N HIS A 795 -6.86 9.93 17.88
CA HIS A 795 -5.87 10.17 16.84
C HIS A 795 -4.75 9.14 16.88
N VAL A 796 -4.23 8.82 15.70
CA VAL A 796 -3.03 7.96 15.59
C VAL A 796 -1.82 8.64 16.24
N PRO A 797 -0.84 7.88 16.75
CA PRO A 797 0.42 8.45 17.19
C PRO A 797 1.08 9.26 16.06
N PRO A 798 1.74 10.39 16.33
CA PRO A 798 2.59 11.04 15.33
C PRO A 798 3.59 10.04 14.79
N THR A 799 3.53 9.73 13.50
CA THR A 799 4.29 8.64 12.91
C THR A 799 5.20 9.15 11.80
N LEU A 800 6.52 8.89 11.94
CA LEU A 800 7.46 8.87 10.84
C LEU A 800 8.22 7.55 10.93
N VAL A 801 7.94 6.63 10.00
CA VAL A 801 8.69 5.37 9.84
C VAL A 801 9.82 5.62 8.87
N SER A 802 11.06 5.27 9.27
CA SER A 802 12.23 5.30 8.41
C SER A 802 12.49 3.92 7.83
N PHE A 803 12.42 3.79 6.52
CA PHE A 803 12.93 2.63 5.79
C PHE A 803 14.32 2.96 5.26
N ALA A 804 15.32 2.17 5.67
CA ALA A 804 16.71 2.32 5.25
C ALA A 804 17.11 1.16 4.35
N ILE A 805 17.75 1.46 3.22
CA ILE A 805 18.23 0.44 2.27
C ILE A 805 19.67 0.72 1.86
N THR A 806 20.43 -0.34 1.65
CA THR A 806 21.77 -0.33 1.04
C THR A 806 22.00 -1.62 0.25
N SER A 807 23.06 -1.67 -0.53
CA SER A 807 23.58 -2.90 -1.16
C SER A 807 24.96 -3.23 -0.64
N GLY A 808 25.34 -4.51 -0.69
CA GLY A 808 26.63 -5.00 -0.25
C GLY A 808 26.90 -6.43 -0.72
N ASP A 809 28.03 -7.00 -0.29
CA ASP A 809 28.35 -8.40 -0.57
C ASP A 809 27.67 -9.32 0.44
N VAL A 810 27.13 -10.44 -0.02
CA VAL A 810 26.45 -11.44 0.84
C VAL A 810 27.36 -11.99 1.95
N ASN A 811 28.68 -12.01 1.72
CA ASN A 811 29.66 -12.50 2.70
C ASN A 811 29.87 -11.56 3.89
N ASP A 812 29.42 -10.30 3.78
CA ASP A 812 29.50 -9.30 4.85
C ASP A 812 28.21 -9.28 5.70
N ILE A 813 27.15 -9.99 5.27
CA ILE A 813 25.87 -10.00 5.98
C ILE A 813 25.94 -10.85 7.24
N MET A 814 25.57 -10.25 8.37
CA MET A 814 25.61 -10.84 9.70
C MET A 814 24.25 -11.38 10.12
N THR A 815 24.27 -12.54 10.79
CA THR A 815 23.09 -13.13 11.42
C THR A 815 23.08 -12.84 12.93
N PRO A 816 21.90 -12.69 13.58
CA PRO A 816 21.80 -12.12 14.93
C PRO A 816 22.12 -13.11 16.07
N GLU A 817 22.18 -14.42 15.81
CA GLU A 817 22.38 -15.42 16.85
C GLU A 817 23.81 -15.43 17.40
N ILE A 818 23.96 -15.75 18.69
CA ILE A 818 25.26 -16.00 19.32
C ILE A 818 25.84 -17.31 18.76
N LYS A 819 27.00 -17.23 18.12
CA LYS A 819 27.62 -18.35 17.37
C LYS A 819 28.23 -19.39 18.28
N GLU A 820 29.00 -18.99 19.30
CA GLU A 820 29.82 -19.87 20.14
C GLU A 820 29.78 -19.48 21.61
N THR A 821 30.00 -20.47 22.48
CA THR A 821 30.15 -20.25 23.92
C THR A 821 31.49 -19.59 24.24
N GLY A 822 31.48 -18.65 25.18
CA GLY A 822 32.70 -17.97 25.62
C GLY A 822 33.00 -16.64 24.92
N HIS A 823 32.13 -16.23 23.98
CA HIS A 823 32.19 -14.88 23.42
C HIS A 823 31.87 -13.83 24.49
N VAL A 824 32.49 -12.67 24.38
CA VAL A 824 32.27 -11.53 25.26
C VAL A 824 31.11 -10.68 24.69
N LEU A 825 30.15 -10.36 25.56
CA LEU A 825 29.12 -9.38 25.24
C LEU A 825 29.64 -7.98 25.61
N ALA A 826 29.56 -7.05 24.65
CA ALA A 826 29.96 -5.66 24.84
C ALA A 826 28.77 -4.75 24.50
N GLU A 827 28.53 -3.74 25.35
CA GLU A 827 27.56 -2.70 25.10
C GLU A 827 28.26 -1.48 24.48
N ILE A 828 27.70 -0.96 23.37
CA ILE A 828 28.18 0.25 22.72
C ILE A 828 27.31 1.40 23.17
N ILE A 829 27.87 2.28 23.97
CA ILE A 829 27.15 3.45 24.51
C ILE A 829 27.24 4.59 23.51
N ILE A 830 26.10 5.11 23.10
CA ILE A 830 26.01 6.31 22.26
C ILE A 830 25.77 7.54 23.12
N ASN A 831 26.64 8.52 23.01
CA ASN A 831 26.54 9.77 23.75
C ASN A 831 25.32 10.60 23.30
N LYS A 832 24.63 11.15 24.30
CA LYS A 832 23.47 12.04 24.11
C LYS A 832 23.62 13.24 25.06
N ASP A 833 23.07 14.37 24.67
CA ASP A 833 22.99 15.54 25.55
C ASP A 833 21.82 15.44 26.56
N GLN A 834 21.66 16.46 27.37
CA GLN A 834 20.58 16.56 28.38
C GLN A 834 19.16 16.60 27.77
N TYR A 835 19.02 16.79 26.47
CA TYR A 835 17.79 16.78 25.72
C TYR A 835 17.61 15.50 24.89
N HIS A 836 18.40 14.45 25.17
CA HIS A 836 18.37 13.16 24.46
C HIS A 836 18.72 13.25 22.95
N ILE A 837 19.44 14.28 22.54
CA ILE A 837 19.95 14.41 21.17
C ILE A 837 21.28 13.68 21.08
N PHE A 838 21.48 12.90 20.02
CA PHE A 838 22.69 12.15 19.78
C PHE A 838 23.91 13.05 19.48
N ASP A 839 25.07 12.69 20.02
CA ASP A 839 26.34 13.16 19.49
C ASP A 839 26.65 12.40 18.19
N PHE A 840 26.25 13.00 17.06
CA PHE A 840 26.39 12.36 15.75
C PHE A 840 27.83 12.09 15.33
N ASN A 841 28.79 12.88 15.78
CA ASN A 841 30.21 12.60 15.53
C ASN A 841 30.68 11.35 16.29
N HIS A 842 30.20 11.17 17.50
CA HIS A 842 30.46 9.97 18.28
C HIS A 842 29.75 8.77 17.65
N LEU A 843 28.49 8.90 17.24
CA LEU A 843 27.69 7.85 16.60
C LEU A 843 28.35 7.33 15.32
N GLN A 844 28.80 8.22 14.43
CA GLN A 844 29.52 7.85 13.20
C GLN A 844 30.81 7.06 13.51
N LYS A 845 31.60 7.52 14.48
CA LYS A 845 32.82 6.78 14.89
C LYS A 845 32.49 5.38 15.40
N GLN A 846 31.39 5.20 16.11
CA GLN A 846 30.96 3.88 16.58
C GLN A 846 30.53 2.99 15.40
N TYR A 847 29.76 3.52 14.45
CA TYR A 847 29.38 2.78 13.25
C TYR A 847 30.59 2.35 12.42
N ASP A 848 31.55 3.26 12.19
CA ASP A 848 32.80 2.95 11.48
C ASP A 848 33.59 1.84 12.19
N ALA A 849 33.72 1.93 13.53
CA ALA A 849 34.42 0.93 14.33
C ALA A 849 33.71 -0.44 14.27
N ILE A 850 32.39 -0.50 14.33
CA ILE A 850 31.64 -1.75 14.22
C ILE A 850 31.85 -2.37 12.83
N MET A 851 31.74 -1.60 11.75
CA MET A 851 31.96 -2.10 10.39
C MET A 851 33.39 -2.63 10.21
N GLU A 852 34.39 -1.96 10.78
CA GLU A 852 35.78 -2.43 10.75
C GLU A 852 35.95 -3.76 11.51
N LEU A 853 35.38 -3.89 12.72
CA LEU A 853 35.41 -5.13 13.50
C LEU A 853 34.71 -6.31 12.78
N MET A 854 33.59 -6.05 12.11
CA MET A 854 32.89 -7.05 11.29
C MET A 854 33.73 -7.48 10.09
N LYS A 855 34.31 -6.53 9.36
CA LYS A 855 35.23 -6.81 8.23
C LYS A 855 36.42 -7.63 8.65
N ASP A 856 36.97 -7.36 9.83
CA ASP A 856 38.05 -8.12 10.42
C ASP A 856 37.63 -9.48 11.03
N LYS A 857 36.33 -9.80 10.98
CA LYS A 857 35.72 -11.01 11.59
C LYS A 857 36.01 -11.12 13.10
N LYS A 858 36.04 -10.00 13.79
CA LYS A 858 36.24 -9.91 15.25
C LYS A 858 34.91 -9.90 16.04
N ILE A 859 33.84 -9.58 15.40
CA ILE A 859 32.44 -9.63 15.90
C ILE A 859 31.58 -10.28 14.86
#